data_9b81257788a59d94541cbc8893c01722
#
_entry.id   9b81257788a59d94541cbc8893c01722
#
_cell.length_a   1.000
_cell.length_b   1.000
_cell.length_c   1.000
_cell.angle_alpha   90.00
_cell.angle_beta   90.00
_cell.angle_gamma   90.00
#
_symmetry.space_group_name_H-M   'P 1'
#
loop_
_entity.id
_entity.type
_entity.pdbx_description
1 polymer ?
#
loop_
_entity_poly.entity_id
_entity_poly.type
_entity_poly.pdbx_seq_one_letter_code
_entity_poly.pdbx_strand_id
1 'polypeptide(L)'
;MRHDYLPINRTDMSIRGWNQCDFVYVSGDAYVDHPSFGPAIISRLLEAHGYKVGIIAQPDWKDAKSITILGQPRLGFLVSAGNMDSMVNHYSVSKKRRKEDAYTPGGVMGKRPDYATIVYCNLIRSVYKDSPIIIGGIEASLRRLAHYDYWSDKLKRSILLDSQADLISYGMGERSIVEIADALDSGIAVKDITFIEGTVYRTKSLESVYDYHLLPDYTELLKDKTEYARSFYVQYSNTDPFVGKRLVEPYEGRVYVVQNPPSKPLSQQEMDEVYDLPYMRNYHPSYEEAGGIPAIREIKFSLISNRGCFGACSFCALTFHQGRIIQARSHESLVQEAKLLTEEPDFKGYIHDVGGPTADFRFPACEKQMTKGACPNKQCLFPEPCKNLRADHSDYIELLRKLRSLPKVKKVFIRSGIRFDYVLADSSRKFLKELCEHHVSGQLKVAPEHVADPVLEMMGKPKNSVYRQFVKEYKEMNGRLGKNQYLVPYLMSSHPGSSMKEAVELAEYLRDLGYMPEQVQDFYPTPSTISTCMYYTGYDCRTMKKVYVPVNPHEKAMQRALIQYRNPKNYELVVEALKLAGRTDLIGYDKKCLVRPKGGKPYGEASRGPNAGENGRGRGNGTGKDGFRPAAERSKNSGKPKKTIRNVHKKAKK
;
A
#
# COMPACT_ATOMS: atom_id res chain seq x y z
N MET A 1 -27.74 -9.11 -22.36
CA MET A 1 -28.08 -7.87 -21.61
C MET A 1 -26.97 -6.85 -21.90
N ARG A 2 -27.30 -5.60 -22.24
CA ARG A 2 -26.28 -4.53 -22.26
C ARG A 2 -25.80 -4.37 -20.81
N HIS A 3 -24.52 -4.52 -20.57
CA HIS A 3 -23.92 -4.19 -19.30
C HIS A 3 -23.82 -2.66 -19.21
N ASP A 4 -24.47 -2.08 -18.23
CA ASP A 4 -24.48 -0.63 -18.00
C ASP A 4 -23.99 -0.33 -16.58
N TYR A 5 -23.51 0.89 -16.38
CA TYR A 5 -23.14 1.37 -15.04
C TYR A 5 -24.33 1.25 -14.07
N LEU A 6 -24.02 1.05 -12.79
CA LEU A 6 -25.04 1.11 -11.74
C LEU A 6 -25.59 2.53 -11.60
N PRO A 7 -26.86 2.70 -11.20
CA PRO A 7 -27.51 4.01 -11.08
C PRO A 7 -26.75 4.96 -10.14
N ILE A 8 -26.56 6.20 -10.59
CA ILE A 8 -26.02 7.30 -9.77
C ILE A 8 -27.04 8.43 -9.55
N ASN A 9 -28.22 8.32 -10.17
CA ASN A 9 -29.30 9.28 -10.07
C ASN A 9 -30.66 8.60 -10.34
N ARG A 10 -31.77 9.33 -10.14
CA ARG A 10 -33.13 8.79 -10.32
C ARG A 10 -33.48 8.48 -11.79
N THR A 11 -32.87 9.16 -12.73
CA THR A 11 -33.05 8.89 -14.17
C THR A 11 -32.51 7.49 -14.50
N ASP A 12 -31.31 7.17 -14.02
CA ASP A 12 -30.72 5.83 -14.21
C ASP A 12 -31.57 4.74 -13.56
N MET A 13 -32.13 5.01 -12.38
CA MET A 13 -33.06 4.08 -11.71
C MET A 13 -34.31 3.87 -12.58
N SER A 14 -34.89 4.94 -13.13
CA SER A 14 -36.10 4.88 -13.97
C SER A 14 -35.86 4.08 -15.26
N ILE A 15 -34.68 4.22 -15.89
CA ILE A 15 -34.29 3.43 -17.07
C ILE A 15 -34.26 1.93 -16.75
N ARG A 16 -33.89 1.56 -15.51
CA ARG A 16 -33.91 0.18 -15.03
C ARG A 16 -35.29 -0.27 -14.50
N GLY A 17 -36.30 0.60 -14.50
CA GLY A 17 -37.63 0.35 -13.95
C GLY A 17 -37.63 0.28 -12.40
N TRP A 18 -36.70 0.96 -11.73
CA TRP A 18 -36.59 0.95 -10.27
C TRP A 18 -37.19 2.20 -9.66
N ASN A 19 -38.07 2.04 -8.70
CA ASN A 19 -38.61 3.14 -7.88
C ASN A 19 -37.77 3.36 -6.61
N GLN A 20 -37.08 2.33 -6.14
CA GLN A 20 -36.27 2.33 -4.93
C GLN A 20 -35.09 1.36 -5.08
N CYS A 21 -33.93 1.74 -4.53
CA CYS A 21 -32.80 0.83 -4.37
C CYS A 21 -32.98 -0.03 -3.11
N ASP A 22 -32.47 -1.24 -3.11
CA ASP A 22 -32.33 -2.06 -1.90
C ASP A 22 -31.18 -1.54 -1.07
N PHE A 23 -30.05 -1.25 -1.71
CA PHE A 23 -28.89 -0.61 -1.10
C PHE A 23 -28.44 0.64 -1.85
N VAL A 24 -27.95 1.61 -1.10
CA VAL A 24 -27.22 2.77 -1.65
C VAL A 24 -25.78 2.73 -1.12
N TYR A 25 -24.82 2.60 -2.04
CA TYR A 25 -23.40 2.60 -1.70
C TYR A 25 -22.86 4.04 -1.73
N VAL A 26 -22.37 4.53 -0.60
CA VAL A 26 -21.72 5.84 -0.46
C VAL A 26 -20.21 5.65 -0.42
N SER A 27 -19.51 6.18 -1.42
CA SER A 27 -18.07 6.02 -1.60
C SER A 27 -17.29 7.33 -1.49
N GLY A 28 -16.14 7.27 -0.84
CA GLY A 28 -15.17 8.37 -0.84
C GLY A 28 -14.39 8.49 -2.15
N ASP A 29 -14.36 7.47 -2.99
CA ASP A 29 -13.82 7.52 -4.36
C ASP A 29 -14.92 7.90 -5.35
N ALA A 30 -14.54 8.52 -6.47
CA ALA A 30 -15.39 8.60 -7.66
C ALA A 30 -15.78 7.19 -8.13
N TYR A 31 -16.92 7.10 -8.85
CA TYR A 31 -17.39 5.80 -9.33
C TYR A 31 -16.52 5.26 -10.47
N VAL A 32 -15.74 4.25 -10.16
CA VAL A 32 -14.98 3.44 -11.12
C VAL A 32 -15.49 2.02 -11.02
N ASP A 33 -16.10 1.53 -12.08
CA ASP A 33 -16.66 0.18 -12.17
C ASP A 33 -15.60 -0.81 -12.65
N HIS A 34 -14.70 -1.17 -11.73
CA HIS A 34 -13.54 -2.02 -12.03
C HIS A 34 -13.25 -2.96 -10.85
N PRO A 35 -12.84 -4.22 -11.10
CA PRO A 35 -12.58 -5.21 -10.04
C PRO A 35 -11.37 -4.88 -9.13
N SER A 36 -10.70 -3.77 -9.35
CA SER A 36 -9.70 -3.20 -8.43
C SER A 36 -10.31 -2.23 -7.41
N PHE A 37 -11.61 -1.99 -7.45
CA PHE A 37 -12.32 -1.07 -6.56
C PHE A 37 -13.32 -1.81 -5.68
N GLY A 38 -13.13 -1.74 -4.36
CA GLY A 38 -14.04 -2.37 -3.40
C GLY A 38 -15.51 -1.97 -3.59
N PRO A 39 -15.85 -0.68 -3.79
CA PRO A 39 -17.23 -0.26 -4.07
C PRO A 39 -17.84 -0.97 -5.29
N ALA A 40 -17.08 -1.15 -6.38
CA ALA A 40 -17.56 -1.85 -7.56
C ALA A 40 -17.78 -3.34 -7.28
N ILE A 41 -16.82 -4.00 -6.61
CA ILE A 41 -16.94 -5.44 -6.27
C ILE A 41 -18.20 -5.69 -5.45
N ILE A 42 -18.37 -4.98 -4.34
CA ILE A 42 -19.49 -5.16 -3.42
C ILE A 42 -20.84 -4.86 -4.11
N SER A 43 -20.88 -3.78 -4.88
CA SER A 43 -22.11 -3.38 -5.57
C SER A 43 -22.51 -4.34 -6.69
N ARG A 44 -21.55 -4.81 -7.50
CA ARG A 44 -21.79 -5.80 -8.56
C ARG A 44 -22.12 -7.17 -8.00
N LEU A 45 -21.51 -7.55 -6.89
CA LEU A 45 -21.82 -8.81 -6.21
C LEU A 45 -23.27 -8.82 -5.70
N LEU A 46 -23.72 -7.76 -5.04
CA LEU A 46 -25.10 -7.62 -4.59
C LEU A 46 -26.07 -7.56 -5.79
N GLU A 47 -25.73 -6.87 -6.87
CA GLU A 47 -26.54 -6.88 -8.11
C GLU A 47 -26.70 -8.31 -8.67
N ALA A 48 -25.61 -9.10 -8.67
CA ALA A 48 -25.64 -10.50 -9.12
C ALA A 48 -26.52 -11.39 -8.23
N HIS A 49 -26.69 -11.04 -6.95
CA HIS A 49 -27.61 -11.70 -6.01
C HIS A 49 -29.05 -11.14 -6.08
N GLY A 50 -29.35 -10.28 -7.06
CA GLY A 50 -30.70 -9.77 -7.30
C GLY A 50 -31.08 -8.48 -6.56
N TYR A 51 -30.14 -7.89 -5.80
CA TYR A 51 -30.40 -6.63 -5.09
C TYR A 51 -30.22 -5.42 -6.01
N LYS A 52 -31.07 -4.42 -5.83
CA LYS A 52 -31.00 -3.14 -6.55
C LYS A 52 -30.03 -2.21 -5.84
N VAL A 53 -28.86 -1.96 -6.45
CA VAL A 53 -27.80 -1.15 -5.85
C VAL A 53 -27.59 0.13 -6.63
N GLY A 54 -27.66 1.28 -5.93
CA GLY A 54 -27.28 2.59 -6.48
C GLY A 54 -26.02 3.10 -5.82
N ILE A 55 -25.29 4.00 -6.50
CA ILE A 55 -24.01 4.54 -6.04
C ILE A 55 -24.08 6.04 -5.89
N ILE A 56 -23.73 6.55 -4.71
CA ILE A 56 -23.46 7.97 -4.43
C ILE A 56 -21.95 8.10 -4.19
N ALA A 57 -21.24 8.52 -5.23
CA ALA A 57 -19.80 8.71 -5.18
C ALA A 57 -19.45 10.14 -4.80
N GLN A 58 -18.62 10.31 -3.78
CA GLN A 58 -18.13 11.61 -3.28
C GLN A 58 -19.26 12.64 -3.08
N PRO A 59 -20.29 12.33 -2.27
CA PRO A 59 -21.34 13.31 -1.97
C PRO A 59 -20.72 14.59 -1.39
N ASP A 60 -21.34 15.73 -1.67
CA ASP A 60 -20.94 16.97 -1.01
C ASP A 60 -21.26 16.87 0.48
N TRP A 61 -20.25 16.60 1.27
CA TRP A 61 -20.38 16.39 2.71
C TRP A 61 -20.80 17.64 3.49
N LYS A 62 -20.91 18.81 2.82
CA LYS A 62 -21.42 20.07 3.38
C LYS A 62 -22.90 20.29 3.07
N ASP A 63 -23.46 19.49 2.14
CA ASP A 63 -24.87 19.58 1.74
C ASP A 63 -25.59 18.25 1.96
N ALA A 64 -26.50 18.21 2.92
CA ALA A 64 -27.32 17.04 3.22
C ALA A 64 -28.17 16.56 2.02
N LYS A 65 -28.48 17.43 1.06
CA LYS A 65 -29.22 17.04 -0.16
C LYS A 65 -28.43 16.06 -1.02
N SER A 66 -27.10 16.11 -0.97
CA SER A 66 -26.24 15.23 -1.76
C SER A 66 -26.44 13.74 -1.46
N ILE A 67 -26.90 13.40 -0.25
CA ILE A 67 -27.15 12.01 0.14
C ILE A 67 -28.58 11.54 -0.22
N THR A 68 -29.44 12.43 -0.69
CA THR A 68 -30.84 12.12 -1.00
C THR A 68 -31.10 11.82 -2.49
N ILE A 69 -30.07 11.89 -3.32
CA ILE A 69 -30.17 11.80 -4.78
C ILE A 69 -30.90 10.53 -5.24
N LEU A 70 -30.61 9.39 -4.61
CA LEU A 70 -31.26 8.09 -4.93
C LEU A 70 -32.46 7.79 -4.01
N GLY A 71 -32.73 8.63 -3.01
CA GLY A 71 -33.74 8.39 -1.99
C GLY A 71 -33.29 7.42 -0.90
N GLN A 72 -34.21 7.07 -0.01
CA GLN A 72 -33.99 6.12 1.07
C GLN A 72 -33.93 4.68 0.50
N PRO A 73 -32.86 3.92 0.76
CA PRO A 73 -32.83 2.50 0.37
C PRO A 73 -33.77 1.66 1.23
N ARG A 74 -34.22 0.53 0.70
CA ARG A 74 -35.11 -0.40 1.40
C ARG A 74 -34.38 -1.12 2.55
N LEU A 75 -33.14 -1.58 2.33
CA LEU A 75 -32.37 -2.39 3.27
C LEU A 75 -31.28 -1.59 4.01
N GLY A 76 -30.65 -0.63 3.37
CA GLY A 76 -29.65 0.19 4.06
C GLY A 76 -28.61 0.87 3.20
N PHE A 77 -27.76 1.65 3.85
CA PHE A 77 -26.61 2.30 3.26
C PHE A 77 -25.35 1.46 3.48
N LEU A 78 -24.52 1.35 2.44
CA LEU A 78 -23.17 0.81 2.50
C LEU A 78 -22.19 1.97 2.40
N VAL A 79 -21.22 2.07 3.30
CA VAL A 79 -20.34 3.25 3.36
C VAL A 79 -18.87 2.84 3.43
N SER A 80 -18.05 3.44 2.58
CA SER A 80 -16.59 3.31 2.67
C SER A 80 -15.87 4.62 2.32
N ALA A 81 -14.64 4.74 2.79
CA ALA A 81 -13.76 5.85 2.41
C ALA A 81 -13.21 5.73 0.97
N GLY A 82 -13.46 4.60 0.30
CA GLY A 82 -12.90 4.25 -0.99
C GLY A 82 -11.76 3.22 -0.88
N ASN A 83 -10.93 3.13 -1.90
CA ASN A 83 -9.81 2.18 -1.98
C ASN A 83 -8.70 2.46 -0.97
N MET A 84 -8.59 3.68 -0.51
CA MET A 84 -7.61 4.08 0.49
C MET A 84 -8.28 4.67 1.73
N ASP A 85 -7.60 4.54 2.85
CA ASP A 85 -7.90 5.32 4.05
C ASP A 85 -7.85 6.82 3.72
N SER A 86 -8.88 7.58 4.11
CA SER A 86 -9.01 9.00 3.75
C SER A 86 -7.84 9.84 4.26
N MET A 87 -7.37 9.56 5.47
CA MET A 87 -6.27 10.31 6.08
C MET A 87 -4.93 9.98 5.41
N VAL A 88 -4.68 8.70 5.07
CA VAL A 88 -3.50 8.26 4.31
C VAL A 88 -3.50 8.86 2.92
N ASN A 89 -4.67 8.96 2.28
CA ASN A 89 -4.79 9.56 0.95
C ASN A 89 -4.56 11.08 0.98
N HIS A 90 -5.03 11.78 2.00
CA HIS A 90 -4.98 13.24 2.06
C HIS A 90 -3.64 13.80 2.54
N TYR A 91 -2.94 13.08 3.41
CA TYR A 91 -1.78 13.63 4.10
C TYR A 91 -0.51 12.81 3.86
N SER A 92 0.63 13.48 3.84
CA SER A 92 1.94 12.85 3.95
C SER A 92 2.25 12.50 5.42
N VAL A 93 3.32 11.74 5.65
CA VAL A 93 3.80 11.43 7.02
C VAL A 93 4.12 12.71 7.83
N SER A 94 4.56 13.77 7.16
CA SER A 94 4.79 15.09 7.80
C SER A 94 3.49 15.89 8.02
N LYS A 95 2.33 15.24 7.95
CA LYS A 95 0.97 15.82 8.11
C LYS A 95 0.68 16.99 7.14
N LYS A 96 1.41 17.07 6.03
CA LYS A 96 1.15 18.05 4.97
C LYS A 96 0.11 17.48 4.02
N ARG A 97 -0.92 18.30 3.71
CA ARG A 97 -1.96 17.93 2.76
C ARG A 97 -1.36 17.72 1.37
N ARG A 98 -1.77 16.65 0.69
CA ARG A 98 -1.38 16.36 -0.69
C ARG A 98 -2.09 17.33 -1.64
N LYS A 99 -1.52 17.52 -2.82
CA LYS A 99 -2.05 18.44 -3.83
C LYS A 99 -3.05 17.78 -4.77
N GLU A 100 -2.98 16.46 -4.89
CA GLU A 100 -3.78 15.67 -5.84
C GLU A 100 -4.38 14.45 -5.14
N ASP A 101 -5.58 14.08 -5.54
CA ASP A 101 -6.27 12.84 -5.19
C ASP A 101 -6.54 12.06 -6.48
N ALA A 102 -5.83 10.96 -6.71
CA ALA A 102 -5.96 10.16 -7.92
C ALA A 102 -7.35 9.50 -8.10
N TYR A 103 -8.13 9.41 -7.03
CA TYR A 103 -9.46 8.80 -7.00
C TYR A 103 -10.61 9.80 -7.19
N THR A 104 -10.28 11.02 -7.57
CA THR A 104 -11.26 12.13 -7.74
C THR A 104 -11.24 12.61 -9.19
N PRO A 105 -12.37 13.10 -9.74
CA PRO A 105 -12.41 13.66 -11.09
C PRO A 105 -11.34 14.72 -11.31
N GLY A 106 -10.56 14.56 -12.38
CA GLY A 106 -9.43 15.43 -12.70
C GLY A 106 -8.29 15.44 -11.69
N GLY A 107 -8.29 14.56 -10.69
CA GLY A 107 -7.29 14.52 -9.62
C GLY A 107 -7.44 15.65 -8.58
N VAL A 108 -8.59 16.31 -8.50
CA VAL A 108 -8.82 17.48 -7.64
C VAL A 108 -8.93 17.08 -6.17
N MET A 109 -8.02 17.61 -5.33
CA MET A 109 -8.02 17.37 -3.89
C MET A 109 -9.18 18.10 -3.20
N GLY A 110 -9.80 17.45 -2.19
CA GLY A 110 -10.78 18.06 -1.26
C GLY A 110 -12.23 17.69 -1.52
N LYS A 111 -12.53 16.85 -2.50
CA LYS A 111 -13.86 16.28 -2.71
C LYS A 111 -14.24 15.28 -1.60
N ARG A 112 -13.29 14.45 -1.21
CA ARG A 112 -13.42 13.54 -0.08
C ARG A 112 -13.16 14.29 1.24
N PRO A 113 -13.96 14.11 2.30
CA PRO A 113 -13.64 14.66 3.63
C PRO A 113 -12.54 13.88 4.35
N ASP A 114 -11.93 14.49 5.35
CA ASP A 114 -11.10 13.77 6.32
C ASP A 114 -12.01 12.85 7.16
N TYR A 115 -11.51 11.66 7.53
CA TYR A 115 -12.31 10.62 8.20
C TYR A 115 -13.62 10.32 7.46
N ALA A 116 -13.51 10.08 6.17
CA ALA A 116 -14.63 10.06 5.23
C ALA A 116 -15.77 9.12 5.67
N THR A 117 -15.45 7.94 6.19
CA THR A 117 -16.47 6.99 6.67
C THR A 117 -17.33 7.58 7.78
N ILE A 118 -16.72 8.27 8.77
CA ILE A 118 -17.44 8.90 9.87
C ILE A 118 -18.32 10.05 9.35
N VAL A 119 -17.74 10.90 8.50
CA VAL A 119 -18.46 12.07 7.97
C VAL A 119 -19.66 11.65 7.13
N TYR A 120 -19.53 10.67 6.27
CA TYR A 120 -20.65 10.19 5.45
C TYR A 120 -21.74 9.51 6.28
N CYS A 121 -21.38 8.73 7.30
CA CYS A 121 -22.37 8.14 8.20
C CYS A 121 -23.16 9.23 8.94
N ASN A 122 -22.48 10.26 9.46
CA ASN A 122 -23.14 11.39 10.12
C ASN A 122 -24.06 12.16 9.15
N LEU A 123 -23.64 12.33 7.89
CA LEU A 123 -24.47 12.94 6.85
C LEU A 123 -25.73 12.11 6.60
N ILE A 124 -25.63 10.79 6.48
CA ILE A 124 -26.76 9.86 6.33
C ILE A 124 -27.69 9.98 7.55
N ARG A 125 -27.17 9.91 8.77
CA ARG A 125 -27.95 10.00 10.01
C ARG A 125 -28.69 11.31 10.16
N SER A 126 -28.16 12.42 9.62
CA SER A 126 -28.84 13.72 9.65
C SER A 126 -30.15 13.74 8.84
N VAL A 127 -30.25 12.85 7.83
CA VAL A 127 -31.44 12.77 6.94
C VAL A 127 -32.27 11.52 7.23
N TYR A 128 -31.61 10.36 7.35
CA TYR A 128 -32.24 9.03 7.49
C TYR A 128 -31.89 8.42 8.84
N LYS A 129 -32.57 8.83 9.89
CA LYS A 129 -32.24 8.50 11.29
C LYS A 129 -32.19 7.00 11.57
N ASP A 130 -33.15 6.24 11.00
CA ASP A 130 -33.38 4.85 11.33
C ASP A 130 -32.94 3.87 10.24
N SER A 131 -32.43 4.37 9.09
CA SER A 131 -31.92 3.48 8.04
C SER A 131 -30.68 2.73 8.49
N PRO A 132 -30.57 1.42 8.26
CA PRO A 132 -29.34 0.67 8.54
C PRO A 132 -28.13 1.28 7.82
N ILE A 133 -27.00 1.37 8.52
CA ILE A 133 -25.72 1.80 7.98
C ILE A 133 -24.68 0.72 8.25
N ILE A 134 -24.19 0.12 7.18
CA ILE A 134 -23.11 -0.87 7.20
C ILE A 134 -21.85 -0.20 6.65
N ILE A 135 -20.78 -0.15 7.43
CA ILE A 135 -19.51 0.40 7.00
C ILE A 135 -18.51 -0.70 6.65
N GLY A 136 -17.63 -0.43 5.69
CA GLY A 136 -16.63 -1.39 5.25
C GLY A 136 -15.40 -0.72 4.61
N GLY A 137 -14.62 -1.53 3.91
CA GLY A 137 -13.38 -1.10 3.29
C GLY A 137 -12.22 -0.96 4.29
N ILE A 138 -11.07 -0.49 3.80
CA ILE A 138 -9.83 -0.47 4.59
C ILE A 138 -9.91 0.47 5.80
N GLU A 139 -10.53 1.64 5.67
CA GLU A 139 -10.64 2.61 6.77
C GLU A 139 -11.43 2.05 7.95
N ALA A 140 -12.58 1.42 7.70
CA ALA A 140 -13.37 0.78 8.73
C ALA A 140 -12.67 -0.45 9.30
N SER A 141 -12.07 -1.29 8.47
CA SER A 141 -11.34 -2.49 8.89
C SER A 141 -10.20 -2.17 9.86
N LEU A 142 -9.42 -1.13 9.60
CA LEU A 142 -8.27 -0.75 10.42
C LEU A 142 -8.66 -0.02 11.71
N ARG A 143 -9.90 0.46 11.83
CA ARG A 143 -10.41 1.22 12.98
C ARG A 143 -11.55 0.52 13.72
N ARG A 144 -11.72 -0.79 13.51
CA ARG A 144 -12.85 -1.55 14.03
C ARG A 144 -12.87 -1.73 15.55
N LEU A 145 -11.71 -1.65 16.20
CA LEU A 145 -11.51 -1.62 17.66
C LEU A 145 -10.72 -0.38 18.05
N ALA A 146 -10.35 -0.24 19.32
CA ALA A 146 -9.49 0.85 19.78
C ALA A 146 -8.17 0.87 19.00
N HIS A 147 -7.79 2.03 18.50
CA HIS A 147 -6.64 2.19 17.62
C HIS A 147 -5.95 3.54 17.82
N TYR A 148 -4.63 3.55 17.61
CA TYR A 148 -3.89 4.80 17.60
C TYR A 148 -4.10 5.54 16.27
N ASP A 149 -4.53 6.80 16.37
CA ASP A 149 -4.68 7.71 15.24
C ASP A 149 -3.50 8.68 15.17
N TYR A 150 -2.69 8.51 14.15
CA TYR A 150 -1.45 9.28 13.96
C TYR A 150 -1.69 10.80 13.78
N TRP A 151 -2.78 11.18 13.11
CA TRP A 151 -3.04 12.59 12.80
C TRP A 151 -3.45 13.41 14.02
N SER A 152 -4.29 12.85 14.86
CA SER A 152 -4.70 13.46 16.14
C SER A 152 -3.73 13.15 17.29
N ASP A 153 -2.77 12.23 17.09
CA ASP A 153 -1.83 11.71 18.10
C ASP A 153 -2.56 11.21 19.36
N LYS A 154 -3.64 10.47 19.16
CA LYS A 154 -4.49 9.96 20.25
C LYS A 154 -4.92 8.53 19.98
N LEU A 155 -5.17 7.79 21.06
CA LEU A 155 -5.94 6.56 20.99
C LEU A 155 -7.40 6.91 20.75
N LYS A 156 -8.01 6.32 19.72
CA LYS A 156 -9.42 6.47 19.36
C LYS A 156 -10.17 5.18 19.68
N ARG A 157 -11.44 5.31 20.00
CA ARG A 157 -12.35 4.18 20.15
C ARG A 157 -12.73 3.58 18.80
N SER A 158 -13.46 2.47 18.81
CA SER A 158 -13.97 1.84 17.59
C SER A 158 -14.69 2.84 16.68
N ILE A 159 -14.40 2.79 15.37
CA ILE A 159 -15.08 3.59 14.36
C ILE A 159 -16.60 3.32 14.32
N LEU A 160 -17.05 2.13 14.75
CA LEU A 160 -18.46 1.79 14.86
C LEU A 160 -19.21 2.77 15.80
N LEU A 161 -18.55 3.18 16.88
CA LEU A 161 -19.12 4.12 17.85
C LEU A 161 -19.01 5.56 17.37
N ASP A 162 -17.87 5.92 16.72
CA ASP A 162 -17.64 7.30 16.27
C ASP A 162 -18.47 7.66 15.03
N SER A 163 -18.76 6.69 14.16
CA SER A 163 -19.55 6.88 12.94
C SER A 163 -21.05 6.76 13.16
N GLN A 164 -21.49 6.24 14.31
CA GLN A 164 -22.90 5.89 14.56
C GLN A 164 -23.46 4.88 13.54
N ALA A 165 -22.60 4.09 12.90
CA ALA A 165 -23.02 2.99 12.05
C ALA A 165 -23.58 1.84 12.91
N ASP A 166 -24.31 0.93 12.27
CA ASP A 166 -24.94 -0.20 12.97
C ASP A 166 -24.04 -1.44 12.94
N LEU A 167 -23.29 -1.64 11.84
CA LEU A 167 -22.49 -2.83 11.61
C LEU A 167 -21.23 -2.47 10.81
N ILE A 168 -20.11 -3.17 11.09
CA ILE A 168 -18.93 -3.16 10.23
C ILE A 168 -18.84 -4.50 9.51
N SER A 169 -18.67 -4.49 8.19
CA SER A 169 -18.15 -5.62 7.41
C SER A 169 -16.66 -5.37 7.19
N TYR A 170 -15.78 -6.11 7.88
CA TYR A 170 -14.35 -5.88 7.82
C TYR A 170 -13.62 -6.94 7.00
N GLY A 171 -12.42 -6.59 6.55
CA GLY A 171 -11.63 -7.47 5.71
C GLY A 171 -12.11 -7.50 4.26
N MET A 172 -12.06 -8.69 3.66
CA MET A 172 -12.62 -8.94 2.33
C MET A 172 -14.10 -9.32 2.52
N GLY A 173 -14.98 -8.38 2.17
CA GLY A 173 -16.37 -8.39 2.60
C GLY A 173 -17.35 -9.16 1.70
N GLU A 174 -16.89 -9.93 0.70
CA GLU A 174 -17.77 -10.54 -0.30
C GLU A 174 -18.79 -11.49 0.34
N ARG A 175 -18.36 -12.37 1.24
CA ARG A 175 -19.28 -13.30 1.91
C ARG A 175 -20.19 -12.57 2.90
N SER A 176 -19.59 -11.78 3.79
CA SER A 176 -20.34 -11.11 4.84
C SER A 176 -21.40 -10.15 4.32
N ILE A 177 -21.15 -9.46 3.18
CA ILE A 177 -22.12 -8.51 2.64
C ILE A 177 -23.36 -9.20 2.04
N VAL A 178 -23.19 -10.37 1.42
CA VAL A 178 -24.31 -11.17 0.92
C VAL A 178 -25.13 -11.70 2.10
N GLU A 179 -24.49 -12.30 3.10
CA GLU A 179 -25.18 -12.80 4.30
C GLU A 179 -25.90 -11.67 5.06
N ILE A 180 -25.32 -10.45 5.14
CA ILE A 180 -25.97 -9.27 5.72
C ILE A 180 -27.19 -8.88 4.89
N ALA A 181 -27.07 -8.87 3.57
CA ALA A 181 -28.17 -8.51 2.67
C ALA A 181 -29.34 -9.49 2.80
N ASP A 182 -29.05 -10.79 2.82
CA ASP A 182 -30.06 -11.85 2.98
C ASP A 182 -30.74 -11.78 4.36
N ALA A 183 -29.97 -11.48 5.42
CA ALA A 183 -30.51 -11.31 6.76
C ALA A 183 -31.47 -10.11 6.84
N LEU A 184 -31.08 -8.97 6.27
CA LEU A 184 -31.93 -7.76 6.23
C LEU A 184 -33.18 -7.99 5.37
N ASP A 185 -33.04 -8.66 4.23
CA ASP A 185 -34.15 -8.96 3.32
C ASP A 185 -35.16 -9.95 3.94
N SER A 186 -34.67 -10.84 4.79
CA SER A 186 -35.49 -11.74 5.60
C SER A 186 -36.23 -11.05 6.75
N GLY A 187 -36.01 -9.74 6.97
CA GLY A 187 -36.64 -8.95 8.02
C GLY A 187 -35.89 -8.98 9.36
N ILE A 188 -34.68 -9.50 9.43
CA ILE A 188 -33.84 -9.44 10.65
C ILE A 188 -33.38 -8.00 10.82
N ALA A 189 -33.67 -7.41 11.99
CA ALA A 189 -33.21 -6.04 12.28
C ALA A 189 -31.66 -6.00 12.34
N VAL A 190 -31.05 -4.93 11.82
CA VAL A 190 -29.57 -4.80 11.73
C VAL A 190 -28.87 -5.00 13.08
N LYS A 191 -29.49 -4.58 14.20
CA LYS A 191 -28.98 -4.75 15.56
C LYS A 191 -28.91 -6.20 16.02
N ASP A 192 -29.68 -7.10 15.39
CA ASP A 192 -29.79 -8.52 15.71
C ASP A 192 -28.89 -9.38 14.81
N ILE A 193 -28.24 -8.77 13.82
CA ILE A 193 -27.22 -9.41 12.97
C ILE A 193 -25.89 -9.49 13.74
N THR A 194 -25.79 -10.47 14.63
CA THR A 194 -24.63 -10.65 15.54
C THR A 194 -23.81 -11.90 15.23
N PHE A 195 -24.26 -12.71 14.27
CA PHE A 195 -23.78 -14.08 14.02
C PHE A 195 -22.89 -14.22 12.77
N ILE A 196 -22.80 -13.19 11.92
CA ILE A 196 -22.07 -13.26 10.65
C ILE A 196 -20.56 -13.09 10.87
N GLU A 197 -19.75 -14.00 10.34
CA GLU A 197 -18.29 -13.88 10.33
C GLU A 197 -17.83 -12.64 9.53
N GLY A 198 -16.71 -12.02 9.91
CA GLY A 198 -16.21 -10.81 9.26
C GLY A 198 -16.97 -9.53 9.62
N THR A 199 -17.75 -9.56 10.70
CA THR A 199 -18.51 -8.39 11.16
C THR A 199 -18.08 -7.89 12.54
N VAL A 200 -18.41 -6.62 12.82
CA VAL A 200 -18.28 -6.02 14.16
C VAL A 200 -19.59 -5.31 14.49
N TYR A 201 -20.14 -5.61 15.64
CA TYR A 201 -21.40 -5.04 16.13
C TYR A 201 -21.25 -4.49 17.56
N ARG A 202 -22.25 -3.75 18.02
CA ARG A 202 -22.33 -3.26 19.40
C ARG A 202 -23.47 -3.91 20.17
N THR A 203 -23.27 -4.21 21.44
CA THR A 203 -24.29 -4.75 22.34
C THR A 203 -24.18 -4.16 23.75
N LYS A 204 -25.24 -4.27 24.53
CA LYS A 204 -25.28 -3.91 25.97
C LYS A 204 -25.23 -5.13 26.89
N SER A 205 -25.36 -6.35 26.35
CA SER A 205 -25.32 -7.61 27.10
C SER A 205 -24.38 -8.59 26.39
N LEU A 206 -23.66 -9.38 27.16
CA LEU A 206 -22.80 -10.46 26.68
C LEU A 206 -23.43 -11.85 26.87
N GLU A 207 -24.68 -11.95 27.32
CA GLU A 207 -25.36 -13.22 27.58
C GLU A 207 -25.44 -14.15 26.36
N SER A 208 -25.52 -13.57 25.15
CA SER A 208 -25.53 -14.31 23.88
C SER A 208 -24.17 -14.37 23.17
N VAL A 209 -23.09 -13.89 23.78
CA VAL A 209 -21.75 -13.86 23.20
C VAL A 209 -20.92 -14.98 23.82
N TYR A 210 -20.49 -15.96 23.03
CA TYR A 210 -19.77 -17.14 23.48
C TYR A 210 -18.39 -17.21 22.83
N ASP A 211 -17.44 -17.89 23.48
CA ASP A 211 -16.08 -18.16 23.01
C ASP A 211 -15.37 -16.90 22.52
N TYR A 212 -15.11 -15.99 23.44
CA TYR A 212 -14.47 -14.71 23.15
C TYR A 212 -13.27 -14.42 24.04
N HIS A 213 -12.39 -13.56 23.58
CA HIS A 213 -11.41 -12.86 24.39
C HIS A 213 -11.97 -11.52 24.85
N LEU A 214 -12.03 -11.30 26.16
CA LEU A 214 -12.32 -9.99 26.72
C LEU A 214 -11.04 -9.14 26.68
N LEU A 215 -11.11 -8.02 25.95
CA LEU A 215 -10.05 -7.02 25.92
C LEU A 215 -10.16 -6.08 27.12
N PRO A 216 -9.08 -5.36 27.49
CA PRO A 216 -9.16 -4.30 28.49
C PRO A 216 -10.18 -3.22 28.10
N ASP A 217 -10.80 -2.59 29.09
CA ASP A 217 -11.71 -1.46 28.87
C ASP A 217 -10.99 -0.28 28.19
N TYR A 218 -11.67 0.40 27.29
CA TYR A 218 -11.08 1.53 26.55
C TYR A 218 -10.48 2.60 27.47
N THR A 219 -11.07 2.83 28.66
CA THR A 219 -10.55 3.79 29.65
C THR A 219 -9.23 3.35 30.28
N GLU A 220 -8.99 2.04 30.37
CA GLU A 220 -7.71 1.47 30.80
C GLU A 220 -6.65 1.64 29.72
N LEU A 221 -7.03 1.40 28.45
CA LEU A 221 -6.14 1.61 27.31
C LEU A 221 -5.67 3.06 27.17
N LEU A 222 -6.50 4.03 27.55
CA LEU A 222 -6.13 5.45 27.56
C LEU A 222 -5.07 5.79 28.61
N LYS A 223 -5.03 5.04 29.71
CA LYS A 223 -4.14 5.29 30.86
C LYS A 223 -2.81 4.57 30.73
N ASP A 224 -2.80 3.38 30.15
CA ASP A 224 -1.61 2.52 30.08
C ASP A 224 -1.33 2.05 28.64
N LYS A 225 -0.22 2.55 28.08
CA LYS A 225 0.27 2.15 26.77
C LYS A 225 0.70 0.69 26.70
N THR A 226 1.08 0.08 27.82
CA THR A 226 1.43 -1.34 27.89
C THR A 226 0.19 -2.22 27.76
N GLU A 227 -0.92 -1.83 28.37
CA GLU A 227 -2.19 -2.52 28.20
C GLU A 227 -2.69 -2.41 26.74
N TYR A 228 -2.51 -1.25 26.11
CA TYR A 228 -2.81 -1.15 24.67
C TYR A 228 -1.92 -2.08 23.84
N ALA A 229 -0.63 -2.21 24.12
CA ALA A 229 0.24 -3.13 23.40
C ALA A 229 -0.19 -4.60 23.57
N ARG A 230 -0.59 -5.01 24.77
CA ARG A 230 -1.14 -6.36 25.04
C ARG A 230 -2.46 -6.60 24.33
N SER A 231 -3.39 -5.66 24.43
CA SER A 231 -4.67 -5.69 23.71
C SER A 231 -4.48 -5.81 22.19
N PHE A 232 -3.59 -5.01 21.63
CA PHE A 232 -3.28 -5.06 20.20
C PHE A 232 -2.68 -6.43 19.79
N TYR A 233 -1.84 -7.04 20.61
CA TYR A 233 -1.31 -8.37 20.31
C TYR A 233 -2.40 -9.44 20.28
N VAL A 234 -3.40 -9.36 21.18
CA VAL A 234 -4.57 -10.23 21.11
C VAL A 234 -5.34 -10.01 19.81
N GLN A 235 -5.57 -8.76 19.42
CA GLN A 235 -6.23 -8.44 18.16
C GLN A 235 -5.47 -9.01 16.95
N TYR A 236 -4.14 -8.81 16.89
CA TYR A 236 -3.29 -9.31 15.82
C TYR A 236 -3.28 -10.84 15.74
N SER A 237 -3.24 -11.51 16.89
CA SER A 237 -3.22 -12.97 16.96
C SER A 237 -4.55 -13.62 16.56
N ASN A 238 -5.65 -12.86 16.53
CA ASN A 238 -6.99 -13.30 16.16
C ASN A 238 -7.43 -12.82 14.76
N THR A 239 -6.49 -12.59 13.86
CA THR A 239 -6.76 -12.23 12.46
C THR A 239 -6.93 -13.43 11.52
N ASP A 240 -6.88 -14.65 12.05
CA ASP A 240 -6.99 -15.86 11.24
C ASP A 240 -8.44 -16.38 11.21
N PRO A 241 -8.99 -16.74 10.04
CA PRO A 241 -10.38 -17.15 9.91
C PRO A 241 -10.69 -18.58 10.43
N PHE A 242 -9.67 -19.41 10.70
CA PHE A 242 -9.88 -20.79 11.16
C PHE A 242 -9.75 -20.94 12.67
N VAL A 243 -8.91 -20.12 13.29
CA VAL A 243 -8.58 -20.24 14.73
C VAL A 243 -8.84 -18.96 15.52
N GLY A 244 -9.18 -17.85 14.85
CA GLY A 244 -9.53 -16.60 15.51
C GLY A 244 -10.82 -16.75 16.31
N LYS A 245 -10.83 -16.12 17.51
CA LYS A 245 -12.00 -16.04 18.37
C LYS A 245 -12.68 -14.69 18.26
N ARG A 246 -13.88 -14.57 18.80
CA ARG A 246 -14.52 -13.29 19.03
C ARG A 246 -13.65 -12.42 19.95
N LEU A 247 -13.64 -11.12 19.69
CA LEU A 247 -13.01 -10.14 20.57
C LEU A 247 -14.09 -9.21 21.11
N VAL A 248 -14.09 -9.00 22.41
CA VAL A 248 -15.03 -8.11 23.09
C VAL A 248 -14.26 -6.98 23.72
N GLU A 249 -14.51 -5.75 23.31
CA GLU A 249 -13.90 -4.54 23.84
C GLU A 249 -14.95 -3.72 24.60
N PRO A 250 -14.79 -3.57 25.94
CA PRO A 250 -15.70 -2.80 26.76
C PRO A 250 -15.49 -1.29 26.58
N TYR A 251 -16.59 -0.53 26.70
CA TYR A 251 -16.63 0.92 26.69
C TYR A 251 -17.53 1.45 27.82
N GLU A 252 -17.41 2.72 28.15
CA GLU A 252 -18.26 3.38 29.16
C GLU A 252 -19.76 3.15 28.88
N GLY A 253 -20.55 3.12 29.93
CA GLY A 253 -22.01 2.97 29.83
C GLY A 253 -22.48 1.55 29.52
N ARG A 254 -21.67 0.53 29.82
CA ARG A 254 -21.95 -0.89 29.53
C ARG A 254 -22.19 -1.16 28.03
N VAL A 255 -21.44 -0.49 27.18
CA VAL A 255 -21.43 -0.74 25.75
C VAL A 255 -20.24 -1.64 25.43
N TYR A 256 -20.50 -2.71 24.68
CA TYR A 256 -19.47 -3.62 24.19
C TYR A 256 -19.42 -3.56 22.67
N VAL A 257 -18.22 -3.49 22.12
CA VAL A 257 -17.96 -3.71 20.70
C VAL A 257 -17.46 -5.13 20.55
N VAL A 258 -18.18 -5.92 19.78
CA VAL A 258 -17.91 -7.34 19.55
C VAL A 258 -17.46 -7.54 18.12
N GLN A 259 -16.22 -8.01 17.94
CA GLN A 259 -15.69 -8.44 16.65
C GLN A 259 -15.89 -9.95 16.52
N ASN A 260 -16.66 -10.40 15.52
CA ASN A 260 -16.72 -11.79 15.11
C ASN A 260 -15.41 -12.25 14.47
N PRO A 261 -15.10 -13.55 14.38
CA PRO A 261 -13.96 -14.05 13.63
C PRO A 261 -13.97 -13.54 12.17
N PRO A 262 -12.80 -13.45 11.51
CA PRO A 262 -12.77 -13.10 10.08
C PRO A 262 -13.55 -14.11 9.22
N SER A 263 -14.17 -13.64 8.15
CA SER A 263 -14.78 -14.52 7.14
C SER A 263 -13.76 -15.50 6.56
N LYS A 264 -14.20 -16.71 6.22
CA LYS A 264 -13.35 -17.70 5.54
C LYS A 264 -12.84 -17.15 4.21
N PRO A 265 -11.61 -17.50 3.80
CA PRO A 265 -11.10 -17.15 2.48
C PRO A 265 -12.05 -17.65 1.38
N LEU A 266 -12.17 -16.88 0.31
CA LEU A 266 -12.86 -17.36 -0.89
C LEU A 266 -12.08 -18.53 -1.51
N SER A 267 -12.80 -19.52 -1.97
CA SER A 267 -12.26 -20.56 -2.84
C SER A 267 -11.81 -19.95 -4.19
N GLN A 268 -11.06 -20.71 -4.98
CA GLN A 268 -10.66 -20.26 -6.32
C GLN A 268 -11.90 -19.99 -7.20
N GLN A 269 -12.90 -20.85 -7.14
CA GLN A 269 -14.14 -20.68 -7.90
C GLN A 269 -14.87 -19.38 -7.50
N GLU A 270 -15.06 -19.13 -6.21
CA GLU A 270 -15.69 -17.88 -5.73
C GLU A 270 -14.88 -16.65 -6.11
N MET A 271 -13.54 -16.75 -6.08
CA MET A 271 -12.68 -15.68 -6.58
C MET A 271 -12.93 -15.41 -8.07
N ASP A 272 -13.02 -16.46 -8.88
CA ASP A 272 -13.28 -16.34 -10.30
C ASP A 272 -14.66 -15.72 -10.56
N GLU A 273 -15.69 -16.18 -9.88
CA GLU A 273 -17.06 -15.64 -9.96
C GLU A 273 -17.11 -14.13 -9.64
N VAL A 274 -16.37 -13.67 -8.61
CA VAL A 274 -16.27 -12.25 -8.26
C VAL A 274 -15.62 -11.43 -9.38
N TYR A 275 -14.58 -11.94 -10.02
CA TYR A 275 -13.87 -11.22 -11.07
C TYR A 275 -14.52 -11.31 -12.46
N ASP A 276 -15.41 -12.28 -12.66
CA ASP A 276 -16.20 -12.46 -13.88
C ASP A 276 -17.51 -11.65 -13.89
N LEU A 277 -17.82 -10.92 -12.79
CA LEU A 277 -18.95 -10.01 -12.74
C LEU A 277 -18.86 -8.94 -13.86
N PRO A 278 -20.00 -8.39 -14.31
CA PRO A 278 -20.08 -7.55 -15.51
C PRO A 278 -19.58 -6.12 -15.27
N TYR A 279 -18.31 -5.97 -14.90
CA TYR A 279 -17.68 -4.67 -14.74
C TYR A 279 -17.54 -3.93 -16.07
N MET A 280 -17.79 -2.61 -16.05
CA MET A 280 -17.52 -1.72 -17.19
C MET A 280 -16.03 -1.45 -17.42
N ARG A 281 -15.16 -1.81 -16.48
CA ARG A 281 -13.69 -1.65 -16.47
C ARG A 281 -13.22 -0.22 -16.74
N ASN A 282 -14.06 0.74 -16.42
CA ASN A 282 -13.77 2.16 -16.57
C ASN A 282 -14.49 2.99 -15.50
N TYR A 283 -14.18 4.28 -15.44
CA TYR A 283 -14.94 5.23 -14.63
C TYR A 283 -16.26 5.60 -15.33
N HIS A 284 -17.21 6.08 -14.54
CA HIS A 284 -18.50 6.52 -15.06
C HIS A 284 -18.35 7.69 -16.04
N PRO A 285 -19.05 7.71 -17.19
CA PRO A 285 -18.87 8.72 -18.25
C PRO A 285 -19.08 10.17 -17.81
N SER A 286 -19.87 10.40 -16.74
CA SER A 286 -20.09 11.75 -16.19
C SER A 286 -18.79 12.47 -15.74
N TYR A 287 -17.67 11.77 -15.66
CA TYR A 287 -16.38 12.35 -15.27
C TYR A 287 -15.49 12.76 -16.46
N GLU A 288 -15.91 12.50 -17.69
CA GLU A 288 -15.10 12.81 -18.89
C GLU A 288 -14.74 14.30 -18.98
N GLU A 289 -15.73 15.18 -18.83
CA GLU A 289 -15.54 16.64 -18.89
C GLU A 289 -14.58 17.15 -17.80
N ALA A 290 -14.54 16.46 -16.65
CA ALA A 290 -13.61 16.78 -15.57
C ALA A 290 -12.20 16.20 -15.75
N GLY A 291 -11.92 15.52 -16.88
CA GLY A 291 -10.62 14.90 -17.21
C GLY A 291 -10.47 13.47 -16.73
N GLY A 292 -11.58 12.79 -16.42
CA GLY A 292 -11.63 11.40 -15.98
C GLY A 292 -11.07 11.18 -14.58
N ILE A 293 -10.83 9.91 -14.23
CA ILE A 293 -10.28 9.50 -12.93
C ILE A 293 -8.84 9.03 -13.13
N PRO A 294 -7.81 9.73 -12.57
CA PRO A 294 -6.41 9.39 -12.81
C PRO A 294 -6.02 7.97 -12.42
N ALA A 295 -6.64 7.41 -11.37
CA ALA A 295 -6.33 6.07 -10.86
C ALA A 295 -6.53 4.97 -11.91
N ILE A 296 -7.45 5.14 -12.88
CA ILE A 296 -7.72 4.13 -13.92
C ILE A 296 -6.47 3.80 -14.76
N ARG A 297 -5.56 4.78 -14.94
CA ARG A 297 -4.37 4.62 -15.79
C ARG A 297 -3.42 3.54 -15.31
N GLU A 298 -3.39 3.28 -14.00
CA GLU A 298 -2.50 2.29 -13.42
C GLU A 298 -3.08 0.87 -13.46
N ILE A 299 -4.42 0.76 -13.51
CA ILE A 299 -5.12 -0.52 -13.34
C ILE A 299 -5.81 -1.03 -14.60
N LYS A 300 -6.19 -0.17 -15.56
CA LYS A 300 -7.02 -0.55 -16.72
C LYS A 300 -6.50 -1.78 -17.45
N PHE A 301 -5.20 -1.90 -17.62
CA PHE A 301 -4.54 -3.03 -18.28
C PHE A 301 -3.70 -3.86 -17.31
N SER A 302 -4.19 -4.04 -16.09
CA SER A 302 -3.56 -4.85 -15.05
C SER A 302 -4.51 -5.94 -14.57
N LEU A 303 -3.97 -7.09 -14.19
CA LEU A 303 -4.72 -8.25 -13.71
C LEU A 303 -4.42 -8.48 -12.23
N ILE A 304 -5.44 -8.60 -11.41
CA ILE A 304 -5.29 -9.05 -10.02
C ILE A 304 -5.36 -10.57 -10.01
N SER A 305 -4.24 -11.21 -9.72
CA SER A 305 -4.13 -12.68 -9.73
C SER A 305 -4.40 -13.33 -8.38
N ASN A 306 -4.23 -12.57 -7.30
CA ASN A 306 -4.35 -13.09 -5.94
C ASN A 306 -4.64 -11.97 -4.92
N ARG A 307 -5.14 -12.38 -3.76
CA ARG A 307 -5.34 -11.58 -2.55
C ARG A 307 -4.69 -12.26 -1.36
N GLY A 308 -4.49 -11.52 -0.25
CA GLY A 308 -3.81 -12.00 0.93
C GLY A 308 -2.28 -11.92 0.81
N CYS A 309 -1.57 -11.99 1.94
CA CYS A 309 -0.12 -11.92 1.96
C CYS A 309 0.45 -12.60 3.22
N PHE A 310 1.13 -13.74 3.06
CA PHE A 310 1.80 -14.42 4.17
C PHE A 310 3.16 -13.81 4.56
N GLY A 311 3.58 -12.73 3.88
CA GLY A 311 4.78 -11.97 4.24
C GLY A 311 4.67 -11.32 5.61
N ALA A 312 3.48 -10.91 6.03
CA ALA A 312 3.14 -10.41 7.36
C ALA A 312 4.12 -9.36 7.93
N CYS A 313 4.60 -8.43 7.07
CA CYS A 313 5.47 -7.34 7.49
C CYS A 313 4.80 -6.49 8.57
N SER A 314 5.54 -6.11 9.62
CA SER A 314 5.00 -5.45 10.82
C SER A 314 4.33 -4.10 10.56
N PHE A 315 4.72 -3.41 9.48
CA PHE A 315 4.18 -2.10 9.08
C PHE A 315 3.03 -2.18 8.08
N CYS A 316 2.68 -3.38 7.58
CA CYS A 316 1.76 -3.52 6.46
C CYS A 316 0.33 -3.79 6.93
N ALA A 317 -0.59 -2.90 6.58
CA ALA A 317 -2.01 -3.03 6.91
C ALA A 317 -2.73 -4.17 6.17
N LEU A 318 -2.17 -4.67 5.05
CA LEU A 318 -2.77 -5.73 4.25
C LEU A 318 -2.95 -7.03 5.06
N THR A 319 -2.02 -7.35 5.95
CA THR A 319 -2.16 -8.51 6.84
C THR A 319 -3.42 -8.44 7.70
N PHE A 320 -3.77 -7.25 8.17
CA PHE A 320 -4.91 -7.01 9.04
C PHE A 320 -6.23 -6.85 8.27
N HIS A 321 -6.15 -6.48 6.99
CA HIS A 321 -7.30 -6.27 6.12
C HIS A 321 -7.61 -7.48 5.22
N GLN A 322 -6.61 -8.01 4.48
CA GLN A 322 -6.80 -9.13 3.54
C GLN A 322 -6.46 -10.50 4.14
N GLY A 323 -5.79 -10.51 5.31
CA GLY A 323 -5.34 -11.73 5.94
C GLY A 323 -4.05 -12.30 5.34
N ARG A 324 -3.63 -13.45 5.88
CA ARG A 324 -2.36 -14.11 5.57
C ARG A 324 -2.50 -15.32 4.65
N ILE A 325 -3.71 -15.71 4.31
CA ILE A 325 -4.00 -16.85 3.44
C ILE A 325 -4.21 -16.35 2.01
N ILE A 326 -3.49 -16.95 1.08
CA ILE A 326 -3.58 -16.56 -0.33
C ILE A 326 -4.87 -17.09 -0.93
N GLN A 327 -5.58 -16.23 -1.63
CA GLN A 327 -6.76 -16.53 -2.44
C GLN A 327 -6.40 -16.19 -3.88
N ALA A 328 -6.23 -17.20 -4.72
CA ALA A 328 -5.77 -17.03 -6.10
C ALA A 328 -6.89 -17.34 -7.09
N ARG A 329 -6.93 -16.59 -8.18
CA ARG A 329 -7.80 -16.86 -9.33
C ARG A 329 -7.22 -17.97 -10.19
N SER A 330 -8.08 -18.68 -10.92
CA SER A 330 -7.67 -19.66 -11.92
C SER A 330 -6.95 -19.00 -13.10
N HIS A 331 -6.20 -19.81 -13.84
CA HIS A 331 -5.62 -19.36 -15.11
C HIS A 331 -6.70 -18.99 -16.13
N GLU A 332 -7.78 -19.74 -16.15
CA GLU A 332 -8.91 -19.57 -17.07
C GLU A 332 -9.56 -18.20 -16.89
N SER A 333 -9.89 -17.82 -15.65
CA SER A 333 -10.46 -16.51 -15.31
C SER A 333 -9.52 -15.37 -15.70
N LEU A 334 -8.21 -15.48 -15.40
CA LEU A 334 -7.21 -14.47 -15.75
C LEU A 334 -6.98 -14.34 -17.26
N VAL A 335 -6.97 -15.47 -17.98
CA VAL A 335 -6.84 -15.48 -19.44
C VAL A 335 -8.08 -14.87 -20.10
N GLN A 336 -9.26 -15.18 -19.58
CA GLN A 336 -10.52 -14.61 -20.10
C GLN A 336 -10.56 -13.09 -19.88
N GLU A 337 -10.19 -12.61 -18.69
CA GLU A 337 -10.07 -11.18 -18.43
C GLU A 337 -9.04 -10.52 -19.35
N ALA A 338 -7.87 -11.14 -19.54
CA ALA A 338 -6.86 -10.61 -20.44
C ALA A 338 -7.36 -10.49 -21.90
N LYS A 339 -8.17 -11.44 -22.38
CA LYS A 339 -8.82 -11.35 -23.69
C LYS A 339 -9.73 -10.13 -23.78
N LEU A 340 -10.56 -9.87 -22.75
CA LEU A 340 -11.39 -8.66 -22.70
C LEU A 340 -10.53 -7.39 -22.78
N LEU A 341 -9.40 -7.34 -22.08
CA LEU A 341 -8.49 -6.19 -22.15
C LEU A 341 -7.92 -5.99 -23.58
N THR A 342 -7.68 -7.08 -24.33
CA THR A 342 -7.15 -6.97 -25.71
C THR A 342 -8.16 -6.41 -26.70
N GLU A 343 -9.44 -6.40 -26.39
CA GLU A 343 -10.51 -5.83 -27.21
C GLU A 343 -10.73 -4.33 -26.97
N GLU A 344 -10.16 -3.77 -25.88
CA GLU A 344 -10.26 -2.34 -25.61
C GLU A 344 -9.58 -1.50 -26.71
N PRO A 345 -10.26 -0.44 -27.21
CA PRO A 345 -9.74 0.36 -28.34
C PRO A 345 -8.37 1.00 -28.09
N ASP A 346 -8.04 1.29 -26.83
CA ASP A 346 -6.78 1.90 -26.41
C ASP A 346 -5.72 0.89 -25.95
N PHE A 347 -5.97 -0.42 -26.09
CA PHE A 347 -4.98 -1.45 -25.79
C PHE A 347 -3.81 -1.43 -26.79
N LYS A 348 -2.60 -1.26 -26.29
CA LYS A 348 -1.36 -1.14 -27.09
C LYS A 348 -0.50 -2.40 -27.11
N GLY A 349 -1.05 -3.50 -26.59
CA GLY A 349 -0.34 -4.79 -26.49
C GLY A 349 0.42 -5.00 -25.20
N TYR A 350 0.17 -4.21 -24.17
CA TYR A 350 0.88 -4.28 -22.89
C TYR A 350 -0.07 -4.60 -21.74
N ILE A 351 0.11 -5.75 -21.11
CA ILE A 351 -0.44 -6.03 -19.78
C ILE A 351 0.54 -5.40 -18.80
N HIS A 352 0.08 -4.43 -18.02
CA HIS A 352 0.94 -3.59 -17.21
C HIS A 352 1.37 -4.27 -15.93
N ASP A 353 0.55 -5.18 -15.40
CA ASP A 353 0.83 -5.95 -14.20
C ASP A 353 -0.01 -7.23 -14.15
N VAL A 354 0.54 -8.28 -13.57
CA VAL A 354 -0.16 -9.51 -13.18
C VAL A 354 0.24 -9.80 -11.75
N GLY A 355 -0.60 -9.40 -10.80
CA GLY A 355 -0.17 -9.46 -9.42
C GLY A 355 -1.27 -9.30 -8.40
N GLY A 356 -0.86 -8.84 -7.22
CA GLY A 356 -1.68 -8.63 -6.04
C GLY A 356 -0.85 -7.92 -4.97
N PRO A 357 -1.12 -8.13 -3.68
CA PRO A 357 -0.30 -7.59 -2.59
C PRO A 357 1.18 -8.01 -2.70
N THR A 358 1.42 -9.19 -3.25
CA THR A 358 2.72 -9.74 -3.63
C THR A 358 2.51 -10.57 -4.88
N ALA A 359 3.14 -10.20 -5.98
CA ALA A 359 2.82 -10.76 -7.30
C ALA A 359 3.07 -12.26 -7.41
N ASP A 360 4.17 -12.73 -6.82
CA ASP A 360 4.65 -14.10 -6.90
C ASP A 360 4.01 -15.07 -5.88
N PHE A 361 2.94 -14.63 -5.17
CA PHE A 361 2.20 -15.50 -4.25
C PHE A 361 0.96 -16.09 -4.93
N ARG A 362 1.01 -17.37 -5.29
CA ARG A 362 -0.11 -18.06 -5.95
C ARG A 362 -0.79 -19.12 -5.11
N PHE A 363 -0.19 -19.49 -3.98
CA PHE A 363 -0.69 -20.55 -3.10
C PHE A 363 -0.63 -20.12 -1.64
N PRO A 364 -1.43 -20.72 -0.76
CA PRO A 364 -1.21 -20.67 0.68
C PRO A 364 0.23 -21.08 1.01
N ALA A 365 0.83 -20.46 2.02
CA ALA A 365 2.23 -20.71 2.36
C ALA A 365 2.53 -22.19 2.69
N CYS A 366 1.55 -22.93 3.17
CA CYS A 366 1.63 -24.37 3.41
C CYS A 366 0.21 -24.97 3.48
N GLU A 367 0.09 -26.28 3.32
CA GLU A 367 -1.20 -27.01 3.38
C GLU A 367 -1.93 -26.80 4.71
N LYS A 368 -1.19 -26.66 5.82
CA LYS A 368 -1.76 -26.43 7.13
C LYS A 368 -2.64 -25.17 7.19
N GLN A 369 -2.32 -24.13 6.40
CA GLN A 369 -3.09 -22.88 6.41
C GLN A 369 -4.57 -23.07 6.04
N MET A 370 -4.88 -24.05 5.19
CA MET A 370 -6.25 -24.31 4.74
C MET A 370 -7.10 -25.10 5.74
N THR A 371 -6.48 -25.69 6.76
CA THR A 371 -7.19 -26.53 7.75
C THR A 371 -7.08 -26.01 9.18
N LYS A 372 -5.91 -25.46 9.54
CA LYS A 372 -5.58 -24.99 10.89
C LYS A 372 -5.22 -23.51 10.94
N GLY A 373 -5.38 -22.80 9.82
CA GLY A 373 -5.08 -21.39 9.70
C GLY A 373 -3.59 -21.03 9.73
N ALA A 374 -3.31 -19.75 9.64
CA ALA A 374 -1.96 -19.19 9.75
C ALA A 374 -1.48 -19.22 11.20
N CYS A 375 -0.20 -19.53 11.41
CA CYS A 375 0.39 -19.59 12.74
C CYS A 375 0.31 -18.22 13.45
N PRO A 376 -0.30 -18.08 14.64
CA PRO A 376 -0.48 -16.79 15.30
C PRO A 376 0.83 -16.14 15.75
N ASN A 377 1.81 -16.98 16.14
CA ASN A 377 3.09 -16.56 16.72
C ASN A 377 4.29 -16.74 15.79
N LYS A 378 4.06 -16.99 14.49
CA LYS A 378 5.13 -17.26 13.52
C LYS A 378 4.80 -16.68 12.16
N GLN A 379 5.81 -16.10 11.51
CA GLN A 379 5.74 -15.67 10.10
C GLN A 379 6.32 -16.76 9.19
N CYS A 380 5.85 -16.79 7.93
CA CYS A 380 6.26 -17.85 6.99
C CYS A 380 7.64 -17.61 6.36
N LEU A 381 8.08 -16.34 6.31
CA LEU A 381 9.33 -15.90 5.68
C LEU A 381 10.31 -15.24 6.66
N PHE A 382 9.93 -15.05 7.92
CA PHE A 382 10.76 -14.38 8.92
C PHE A 382 10.82 -15.19 10.23
N PRO A 383 11.99 -15.24 10.92
CA PRO A 383 13.30 -14.67 10.53
C PRO A 383 13.96 -15.38 9.36
N GLU A 384 13.57 -16.61 9.10
CA GLU A 384 13.98 -17.47 7.99
C GLU A 384 12.77 -18.18 7.40
N PRO A 385 12.82 -18.64 6.13
CA PRO A 385 11.74 -19.38 5.53
C PRO A 385 11.34 -20.61 6.37
N CYS A 386 10.04 -20.75 6.63
CA CYS A 386 9.50 -21.87 7.40
C CYS A 386 9.80 -23.19 6.68
N LYS A 387 10.16 -24.24 7.43
CA LYS A 387 10.44 -25.58 6.88
C LYS A 387 9.27 -26.17 6.06
N ASN A 388 8.04 -25.76 6.38
CA ASN A 388 6.82 -26.19 5.68
C ASN A 388 6.39 -25.20 4.59
N LEU A 389 7.20 -24.18 4.28
CA LEU A 389 6.88 -23.23 3.22
C LEU A 389 6.89 -23.92 1.86
N ARG A 390 5.80 -23.79 1.13
CA ARG A 390 5.74 -24.15 -0.29
C ARG A 390 6.37 -23.02 -1.11
N ALA A 391 7.63 -23.18 -1.47
CA ALA A 391 8.35 -22.23 -2.33
C ALA A 391 8.38 -22.76 -3.77
N ASP A 392 7.34 -22.46 -4.53
CA ASP A 392 7.14 -22.95 -5.90
C ASP A 392 6.48 -21.87 -6.76
N HIS A 393 7.11 -21.52 -7.88
CA HIS A 393 6.61 -20.53 -8.83
C HIS A 393 6.12 -21.16 -10.14
N SER A 394 6.01 -22.48 -10.25
CA SER A 394 5.66 -23.16 -11.50
C SER A 394 4.30 -22.70 -12.05
N ASP A 395 3.29 -22.58 -11.20
CA ASP A 395 1.96 -22.07 -11.56
C ASP A 395 2.02 -20.63 -12.11
N TYR A 396 2.77 -19.76 -11.42
CA TYR A 396 2.88 -18.36 -11.85
C TYR A 396 3.63 -18.22 -13.18
N ILE A 397 4.70 -19.01 -13.40
CA ILE A 397 5.41 -19.06 -14.67
C ILE A 397 4.48 -19.53 -15.79
N GLU A 398 3.68 -20.57 -15.56
CA GLU A 398 2.71 -21.07 -16.54
C GLU A 398 1.66 -20.01 -16.88
N LEU A 399 1.07 -19.37 -15.88
CA LEU A 399 0.14 -18.25 -16.06
C LEU A 399 0.73 -17.14 -16.94
N LEU A 400 1.93 -16.68 -16.59
CA LEU A 400 2.62 -15.61 -17.34
C LEU A 400 2.88 -15.99 -18.81
N ARG A 401 3.19 -17.25 -19.07
CA ARG A 401 3.38 -17.78 -20.42
C ARG A 401 2.08 -17.85 -21.19
N LYS A 402 0.99 -18.32 -20.58
CA LYS A 402 -0.37 -18.30 -21.17
C LYS A 402 -0.77 -16.88 -21.57
N LEU A 403 -0.61 -15.92 -20.67
CA LEU A 403 -0.94 -14.52 -20.94
C LEU A 403 -0.07 -13.90 -22.06
N ARG A 404 1.21 -14.23 -22.09
CA ARG A 404 2.15 -13.74 -23.12
C ARG A 404 1.88 -14.33 -24.50
N SER A 405 1.26 -15.52 -24.57
CA SER A 405 0.92 -16.17 -25.83
C SER A 405 -0.38 -15.69 -26.47
N LEU A 406 -1.15 -14.84 -25.76
CA LEU A 406 -2.42 -14.31 -26.29
C LEU A 406 -2.20 -13.42 -27.51
N PRO A 407 -3.09 -13.50 -28.54
CA PRO A 407 -3.08 -12.56 -29.65
C PRO A 407 -3.13 -11.12 -29.17
N LYS A 408 -2.48 -10.22 -29.92
CA LYS A 408 -2.33 -8.78 -29.60
C LYS A 408 -1.49 -8.47 -28.36
N VAL A 409 -1.14 -9.42 -27.51
CA VAL A 409 -0.26 -9.19 -26.34
C VAL A 409 1.21 -9.20 -26.80
N LYS A 410 1.88 -8.08 -26.65
CA LYS A 410 3.31 -7.90 -26.96
C LYS A 410 4.20 -8.16 -25.76
N LYS A 411 3.74 -7.73 -24.57
CA LYS A 411 4.48 -7.87 -23.31
C LYS A 411 3.53 -7.96 -22.11
N VAL A 412 3.94 -8.77 -21.16
CA VAL A 412 3.34 -8.87 -19.84
C VAL A 412 4.38 -8.43 -18.81
N PHE A 413 4.09 -7.40 -18.03
CA PHE A 413 4.98 -6.89 -17.01
C PHE A 413 4.54 -7.33 -15.60
N ILE A 414 5.49 -7.35 -14.68
CA ILE A 414 5.25 -7.49 -13.25
C ILE A 414 5.70 -6.18 -12.60
N ARG A 415 4.72 -5.40 -12.09
CA ARG A 415 4.95 -4.10 -11.43
C ARG A 415 4.61 -4.13 -9.96
N SER A 416 3.68 -4.99 -9.54
CA SER A 416 3.46 -5.35 -8.14
C SER A 416 4.76 -5.88 -7.55
N GLY A 417 5.01 -5.59 -6.30
CA GLY A 417 6.22 -6.07 -5.63
C GLY A 417 6.32 -7.60 -5.63
N ILE A 418 7.53 -8.11 -5.83
CA ILE A 418 7.87 -9.52 -5.58
C ILE A 418 8.54 -9.66 -4.23
N ARG A 419 8.41 -10.83 -3.62
CA ARG A 419 9.17 -11.19 -2.41
C ARG A 419 10.47 -11.86 -2.81
N PHE A 420 11.56 -11.10 -2.81
CA PHE A 420 12.88 -11.59 -3.20
C PHE A 420 13.38 -12.75 -2.32
N ASP A 421 12.99 -12.80 -1.06
CA ASP A 421 13.27 -13.91 -0.13
C ASP A 421 12.47 -15.17 -0.49
N TYR A 422 11.24 -15.04 -0.98
CA TYR A 422 10.46 -16.17 -1.50
C TYR A 422 11.02 -16.68 -2.84
N VAL A 423 11.45 -15.76 -3.72
CA VAL A 423 12.17 -16.13 -4.95
C VAL A 423 13.45 -16.93 -4.66
N LEU A 424 14.19 -16.55 -3.62
CA LEU A 424 15.39 -17.29 -3.19
C LEU A 424 15.07 -18.62 -2.50
N ALA A 425 13.92 -18.73 -1.84
CA ALA A 425 13.46 -19.97 -1.23
C ALA A 425 13.13 -21.06 -2.29
N ASP A 426 12.71 -20.66 -3.49
CA ASP A 426 12.56 -21.55 -4.64
C ASP A 426 13.94 -21.93 -5.22
N SER A 427 14.39 -23.14 -4.90
CA SER A 427 15.72 -23.65 -5.33
C SER A 427 15.85 -23.80 -6.84
N SER A 428 14.75 -23.89 -7.58
CA SER A 428 14.76 -24.08 -9.03
C SER A 428 15.31 -22.86 -9.80
N ARG A 429 15.17 -21.68 -9.25
CA ARG A 429 15.52 -20.39 -9.90
C ARG A 429 14.85 -20.16 -11.26
N LYS A 430 13.90 -20.99 -11.65
CA LYS A 430 13.18 -20.86 -12.93
C LYS A 430 12.43 -19.55 -13.03
N PHE A 431 11.81 -19.12 -11.94
CA PHE A 431 11.07 -17.85 -11.91
C PHE A 431 12.01 -16.65 -12.09
N LEU A 432 13.17 -16.63 -11.44
CA LEU A 432 14.14 -15.55 -11.60
C LEU A 432 14.57 -15.40 -13.07
N LYS A 433 14.78 -16.53 -13.77
CA LYS A 433 15.09 -16.51 -15.21
C LYS A 433 13.93 -15.96 -16.03
N GLU A 434 12.71 -16.50 -15.87
CA GLU A 434 11.51 -16.06 -16.57
C GLU A 434 11.24 -14.56 -16.37
N LEU A 435 11.36 -14.09 -15.12
CA LEU A 435 11.21 -12.69 -14.73
C LEU A 435 12.17 -11.78 -15.50
N CYS A 436 13.48 -12.07 -15.46
CA CYS A 436 14.50 -11.26 -16.12
C CYS A 436 14.36 -11.29 -17.64
N GLU A 437 14.02 -12.45 -18.21
CA GLU A 437 13.96 -12.63 -19.65
C GLU A 437 12.76 -11.92 -20.29
N HIS A 438 11.59 -11.93 -19.62
CA HIS A 438 10.33 -11.56 -20.25
C HIS A 438 9.54 -10.44 -19.56
N HIS A 439 9.65 -10.26 -18.22
CA HIS A 439 8.66 -9.50 -17.45
C HIS A 439 9.17 -8.19 -16.84
N VAL A 440 10.46 -7.88 -16.98
CA VAL A 440 11.06 -6.64 -16.52
C VAL A 440 11.27 -5.67 -17.68
N SER A 441 10.79 -4.44 -17.54
CA SER A 441 10.88 -3.39 -18.57
C SER A 441 12.16 -2.53 -18.51
N GLY A 442 13.21 -3.01 -17.81
CA GLY A 442 14.46 -2.29 -17.55
C GLY A 442 14.70 -2.00 -16.09
N GLN A 443 13.66 -1.89 -15.29
CA GLN A 443 13.73 -1.67 -13.84
C GLN A 443 12.81 -2.64 -13.11
N LEU A 444 13.35 -3.33 -12.10
CA LEU A 444 12.59 -4.16 -11.17
C LEU A 444 12.55 -3.47 -9.81
N LYS A 445 11.36 -3.19 -9.32
CA LYS A 445 11.14 -2.63 -7.99
C LYS A 445 11.15 -3.77 -6.96
N VAL A 446 11.95 -3.61 -5.91
CA VAL A 446 12.03 -4.56 -4.79
C VAL A 446 12.00 -3.77 -3.48
N ALA A 447 11.47 -4.38 -2.44
CA ALA A 447 11.23 -3.72 -1.17
C ALA A 447 12.07 -4.34 -0.03
N PRO A 448 13.40 -4.09 0.04
CA PRO A 448 14.19 -4.47 1.21
C PRO A 448 13.82 -3.66 2.45
N GLU A 449 13.32 -2.44 2.28
CA GLU A 449 12.87 -1.46 3.26
C GLU A 449 14.01 -0.84 4.08
N HIS A 450 14.98 -1.61 4.54
CA HIS A 450 16.16 -1.17 5.30
C HIS A 450 17.34 -2.11 5.04
N VAL A 451 18.52 -1.82 5.65
CA VAL A 451 19.72 -2.66 5.55
C VAL A 451 20.28 -3.08 6.90
N ALA A 452 19.94 -2.36 7.98
CA ALA A 452 20.33 -2.71 9.33
C ALA A 452 19.45 -3.86 9.86
N ASP A 453 20.06 -4.99 10.19
CA ASP A 453 19.35 -6.19 10.64
C ASP A 453 18.43 -5.94 11.86
N PRO A 454 18.81 -5.13 12.89
CA PRO A 454 17.89 -4.84 13.99
C PRO A 454 16.59 -4.14 13.56
N VAL A 455 16.65 -3.26 12.55
CA VAL A 455 15.46 -2.60 11.99
C VAL A 455 14.62 -3.57 11.16
N LEU A 456 15.28 -4.40 10.36
CA LEU A 456 14.61 -5.44 9.57
C LEU A 456 13.89 -6.45 10.47
N GLU A 457 14.45 -6.78 11.63
CA GLU A 457 13.79 -7.62 12.64
C GLU A 457 12.50 -6.98 13.15
N MET A 458 12.51 -5.69 13.49
CA MET A 458 11.30 -4.97 13.89
C MET A 458 10.27 -4.89 12.76
N MET A 459 10.72 -4.81 11.51
CA MET A 459 9.86 -4.82 10.33
C MET A 459 9.29 -6.21 9.98
N GLY A 460 9.81 -7.30 10.57
CA GLY A 460 9.46 -8.67 10.16
C GLY A 460 9.96 -9.00 8.75
N LYS A 461 11.16 -8.51 8.40
CA LYS A 461 11.81 -8.69 7.10
C LYS A 461 13.05 -9.58 7.24
N PRO A 462 13.47 -10.29 6.19
CA PRO A 462 14.69 -11.09 6.22
C PRO A 462 15.92 -10.20 6.43
N LYS A 463 17.00 -10.80 6.94
CA LYS A 463 18.29 -10.12 7.11
C LYS A 463 18.80 -9.56 5.78
N ASN A 464 19.59 -8.49 5.85
CA ASN A 464 20.17 -7.84 4.68
C ASN A 464 21.03 -8.78 3.82
N SER A 465 21.64 -9.82 4.43
CA SER A 465 22.38 -10.84 3.70
C SER A 465 21.54 -11.54 2.62
N VAL A 466 20.25 -11.79 2.88
CA VAL A 466 19.31 -12.39 1.92
C VAL A 466 19.07 -11.43 0.73
N TYR A 467 18.90 -10.15 1.01
CA TYR A 467 18.75 -9.15 -0.05
C TYR A 467 20.01 -9.03 -0.90
N ARG A 468 21.20 -9.01 -0.27
CA ARG A 468 22.49 -9.00 -0.99
C ARG A 468 22.66 -10.22 -1.90
N GLN A 469 22.24 -11.40 -1.43
CA GLN A 469 22.24 -12.61 -2.25
C GLN A 469 21.32 -12.46 -3.47
N PHE A 470 20.10 -11.95 -3.28
CA PHE A 470 19.19 -11.70 -4.39
C PHE A 470 19.78 -10.72 -5.42
N VAL A 471 20.38 -9.62 -4.97
CA VAL A 471 21.06 -8.64 -5.84
C VAL A 471 22.15 -9.29 -6.68
N LYS A 472 22.95 -10.18 -6.07
CA LYS A 472 24.01 -10.92 -6.74
C LYS A 472 23.41 -11.83 -7.82
N GLU A 473 22.46 -12.69 -7.46
CA GLU A 473 21.83 -13.64 -8.39
C GLU A 473 21.10 -12.93 -9.53
N TYR A 474 20.41 -11.82 -9.23
CA TYR A 474 19.74 -11.00 -10.26
C TYR A 474 20.74 -10.42 -11.26
N LYS A 475 21.87 -9.88 -10.80
CA LYS A 475 22.93 -9.35 -11.67
C LYS A 475 23.56 -10.47 -12.54
N GLU A 476 23.86 -11.62 -11.96
CA GLU A 476 24.40 -12.77 -12.68
C GLU A 476 23.42 -13.28 -13.74
N MET A 477 22.12 -13.36 -13.40
CA MET A 477 21.08 -13.77 -14.35
C MET A 477 20.99 -12.79 -15.54
N ASN A 478 20.98 -11.49 -15.27
CA ASN A 478 20.99 -10.46 -16.32
C ASN A 478 22.24 -10.55 -17.21
N GLY A 479 23.40 -10.79 -16.63
CA GLY A 479 24.64 -11.01 -17.38
C GLY A 479 24.54 -12.21 -18.32
N ARG A 480 24.02 -13.35 -17.85
CA ARG A 480 23.81 -14.56 -18.66
C ARG A 480 22.80 -14.34 -19.81
N LEU A 481 21.78 -13.51 -19.56
CA LEU A 481 20.72 -13.21 -20.54
C LEU A 481 21.07 -12.03 -21.46
N GLY A 482 22.22 -11.38 -21.28
CA GLY A 482 22.59 -10.17 -22.03
C GLY A 482 21.64 -8.99 -21.81
N LYS A 483 20.99 -8.92 -20.64
CA LYS A 483 20.02 -7.86 -20.29
C LYS A 483 20.68 -6.74 -19.49
N ASN A 484 20.23 -5.51 -19.74
CA ASN A 484 20.64 -4.34 -18.96
C ASN A 484 19.47 -3.86 -18.11
N GLN A 485 19.24 -4.53 -16.98
CA GLN A 485 18.14 -4.26 -16.07
C GLN A 485 18.69 -3.89 -14.69
N TYR A 486 17.99 -2.98 -14.01
CA TYR A 486 18.40 -2.42 -12.73
C TYR A 486 17.37 -2.73 -11.64
N LEU A 487 17.86 -2.95 -10.42
CA LEU A 487 17.01 -2.99 -9.23
C LEU A 487 16.77 -1.58 -8.72
N VAL A 488 15.52 -1.30 -8.35
CA VAL A 488 15.10 -0.06 -7.69
C VAL A 488 14.63 -0.43 -6.29
N PRO A 489 15.49 -0.29 -5.26
CA PRO A 489 15.10 -0.62 -3.90
C PRO A 489 14.15 0.44 -3.33
N TYR A 490 13.03 -0.01 -2.77
CA TYR A 490 12.23 0.80 -1.86
C TYR A 490 12.85 0.76 -0.47
N LEU A 491 13.08 1.95 0.10
CA LEU A 491 13.70 2.12 1.40
C LEU A 491 12.84 3.04 2.26
N MET A 492 12.76 2.71 3.55
CA MET A 492 11.94 3.38 4.53
C MET A 492 12.81 3.99 5.63
N SER A 493 12.64 5.28 5.91
CA SER A 493 13.25 5.94 7.05
C SER A 493 12.34 5.95 8.27
N SER A 494 12.91 6.15 9.44
CA SER A 494 12.17 6.45 10.68
C SER A 494 11.20 5.35 11.15
N HIS A 495 11.43 4.09 10.79
CA HIS A 495 10.69 2.97 11.34
C HIS A 495 11.07 2.75 12.82
N PRO A 496 10.15 2.30 13.70
CA PRO A 496 10.53 1.85 15.04
C PRO A 496 11.71 0.88 14.99
N GLY A 497 12.71 1.09 15.85
CA GLY A 497 14.00 0.39 15.84
C GLY A 497 15.11 1.11 15.06
N SER A 498 14.79 2.13 14.25
CA SER A 498 15.82 2.90 13.52
C SER A 498 16.27 4.12 14.29
N SER A 499 17.43 4.03 14.93
CA SER A 499 18.12 5.18 15.49
C SER A 499 19.01 5.87 14.43
N MET A 500 19.70 6.93 14.83
CA MET A 500 20.61 7.62 13.93
C MET A 500 21.76 6.72 13.43
N LYS A 501 22.16 5.73 14.25
CA LYS A 501 23.20 4.75 13.88
C LYS A 501 22.76 3.91 12.68
N GLU A 502 21.56 3.33 12.73
CA GLU A 502 21.02 2.48 11.65
C GLU A 502 20.71 3.31 10.40
N ALA A 503 20.30 4.58 10.57
CA ALA A 503 20.10 5.49 9.45
C ALA A 503 21.41 5.82 8.72
N VAL A 504 22.53 5.98 9.45
CA VAL A 504 23.87 6.17 8.85
C VAL A 504 24.32 4.90 8.12
N GLU A 505 24.10 3.71 8.70
CA GLU A 505 24.39 2.42 8.03
C GLU A 505 23.68 2.31 6.68
N LEU A 506 22.41 2.73 6.62
CA LEU A 506 21.65 2.77 5.37
C LEU A 506 22.28 3.74 4.35
N ALA A 507 22.73 4.91 4.80
CA ALA A 507 23.38 5.89 3.93
C ALA A 507 24.73 5.38 3.39
N GLU A 508 25.52 4.70 4.22
CA GLU A 508 26.77 4.06 3.79
C GLU A 508 26.52 2.98 2.74
N TYR A 509 25.50 2.13 2.95
CA TYR A 509 25.11 1.13 1.96
C TYR A 509 24.72 1.77 0.61
N LEU A 510 23.96 2.87 0.62
CA LEU A 510 23.60 3.60 -0.61
C LEU A 510 24.79 4.22 -1.31
N ARG A 511 25.77 4.73 -0.53
CA ARG A 511 27.06 5.22 -1.05
C ARG A 511 27.80 4.11 -1.80
N ASP A 512 27.90 2.94 -1.18
CA ASP A 512 28.63 1.80 -1.72
C ASP A 512 27.97 1.22 -2.98
N LEU A 513 26.64 1.27 -3.05
CA LEU A 513 25.90 0.96 -4.27
C LEU A 513 26.06 2.02 -5.38
N GLY A 514 26.53 3.21 -5.06
CA GLY A 514 26.56 4.33 -6.01
C GLY A 514 25.17 4.86 -6.40
N TYR A 515 24.13 4.45 -5.68
CA TYR A 515 22.73 4.77 -5.94
C TYR A 515 22.17 5.76 -4.92
N MET A 516 21.32 6.67 -5.39
CA MET A 516 20.55 7.56 -4.53
C MET A 516 19.07 7.49 -4.95
N PRO A 517 18.17 7.10 -4.06
CA PRO A 517 16.76 7.04 -4.37
C PRO A 517 16.18 8.43 -4.67
N GLU A 518 15.41 8.55 -5.74
CA GLU A 518 14.67 9.80 -6.04
C GLU A 518 13.51 9.99 -5.05
N GLN A 519 12.91 8.89 -4.61
CA GLN A 519 11.80 8.89 -3.66
C GLN A 519 12.21 8.15 -2.39
N VAL A 520 11.95 8.75 -1.25
CA VAL A 520 12.11 8.17 0.08
C VAL A 520 10.76 8.08 0.73
N GLN A 521 10.49 6.93 1.33
CA GLN A 521 9.32 6.72 2.17
C GLN A 521 9.74 6.87 3.63
N ASP A 522 9.04 7.71 4.38
CA ASP A 522 9.11 7.68 5.84
C ASP A 522 8.10 6.64 6.34
N PHE A 523 8.41 5.98 7.45
CA PHE A 523 7.44 5.11 8.11
C PHE A 523 6.14 5.87 8.37
N TYR A 524 5.05 5.31 7.88
CA TYR A 524 3.71 5.86 8.03
C TYR A 524 2.93 5.06 9.09
N PRO A 525 2.65 5.63 10.27
CA PRO A 525 1.91 4.92 11.30
C PRO A 525 0.45 4.67 10.88
N THR A 526 0.24 3.61 10.12
CA THR A 526 -1.09 3.16 9.68
C THR A 526 -1.78 2.42 10.83
N PRO A 527 -3.04 2.74 11.16
CA PRO A 527 -3.75 2.06 12.25
C PRO A 527 -3.71 0.53 12.12
N SER A 528 -3.75 -0.16 13.25
CA SER A 528 -3.81 -1.63 13.31
C SER A 528 -2.64 -2.36 12.64
N THR A 529 -1.44 -1.81 12.76
CA THR A 529 -0.19 -2.50 12.41
C THR A 529 0.71 -2.66 13.63
N ILE A 530 1.53 -3.73 13.64
CA ILE A 530 2.50 -3.97 14.73
C ILE A 530 3.45 -2.76 14.87
N SER A 531 3.93 -2.22 13.75
CA SER A 531 4.85 -1.07 13.77
C SER A 531 4.17 0.20 14.31
N THR A 532 2.87 0.38 14.08
CA THR A 532 2.13 1.51 14.68
C THR A 532 1.92 1.30 16.18
N CYS A 533 1.68 0.07 16.62
CA CYS A 533 1.66 -0.25 18.03
C CYS A 533 3.02 0.08 18.69
N MET A 534 4.15 -0.35 18.11
CA MET A 534 5.49 0.03 18.58
C MET A 534 5.68 1.55 18.61
N TYR A 535 5.25 2.25 17.55
CA TYR A 535 5.39 3.70 17.43
C TYR A 535 4.67 4.45 18.56
N TYR A 536 3.46 4.04 18.87
CA TYR A 536 2.65 4.68 19.93
C TYR A 536 3.10 4.31 21.32
N THR A 537 3.41 3.03 21.55
CA THR A 537 3.65 2.50 22.89
C THR A 537 5.12 2.53 23.31
N GLY A 538 6.04 2.45 22.35
CA GLY A 538 7.46 2.22 22.61
C GLY A 538 7.79 0.75 22.97
N TYR A 539 6.86 -0.18 22.73
CA TYR A 539 7.05 -1.61 23.00
C TYR A 539 6.73 -2.46 21.77
N ASP A 540 7.50 -3.50 21.56
CA ASP A 540 7.12 -4.58 20.64
C ASP A 540 6.04 -5.43 21.31
N CYS A 541 4.81 -5.36 20.84
CA CYS A 541 3.67 -6.07 21.41
C CYS A 541 3.83 -7.60 21.41
N ARG A 542 4.71 -8.17 20.58
CA ARG A 542 5.00 -9.61 20.49
C ARG A 542 5.85 -10.11 21.66
N THR A 543 6.74 -9.26 22.17
CA THR A 543 7.75 -9.61 23.17
C THR A 543 7.67 -8.76 24.44
N MET A 544 6.93 -7.68 24.41
CA MET A 544 6.85 -6.62 25.42
C MET A 544 8.21 -5.99 25.77
N LYS A 545 9.18 -6.08 24.86
CA LYS A 545 10.46 -5.38 24.98
C LYS A 545 10.34 -3.94 24.49
N LYS A 546 11.06 -3.04 25.14
CA LYS A 546 11.17 -1.64 24.69
C LYS A 546 11.81 -1.55 23.31
N VAL A 547 11.28 -0.67 22.48
CA VAL A 547 11.76 -0.38 21.13
C VAL A 547 12.08 1.11 21.04
N TYR A 548 13.22 1.44 20.44
CA TYR A 548 13.52 2.83 20.10
C TYR A 548 12.54 3.34 19.03
N VAL A 549 12.00 4.53 19.24
CA VAL A 549 11.05 5.13 18.29
C VAL A 549 11.48 6.56 17.96
N PRO A 550 11.79 6.88 16.70
CA PRO A 550 12.10 8.25 16.27
C PRO A 550 10.80 9.06 16.19
N VAL A 551 10.44 9.72 17.30
CA VAL A 551 9.21 10.55 17.38
C VAL A 551 9.48 12.02 17.00
N ASN A 552 10.70 12.51 17.22
CA ASN A 552 11.06 13.89 16.95
C ASN A 552 11.04 14.20 15.45
N PRO A 553 10.28 15.22 14.98
CA PRO A 553 10.21 15.57 13.56
C PRO A 553 11.57 15.94 12.95
N HIS A 554 12.46 16.57 13.72
CA HIS A 554 13.80 16.95 13.27
C HIS A 554 14.68 15.72 13.06
N GLU A 555 14.62 14.75 13.98
CA GLU A 555 15.29 13.46 13.83
C GLU A 555 14.80 12.70 12.59
N LYS A 556 13.48 12.64 12.36
CA LYS A 556 12.92 12.04 11.14
C LYS A 556 13.43 12.74 9.88
N ALA A 557 13.54 14.06 9.90
CA ALA A 557 14.09 14.82 8.78
C ALA A 557 15.57 14.48 8.54
N MET A 558 16.38 14.29 9.59
CA MET A 558 17.77 13.85 9.49
C MET A 558 17.88 12.43 8.92
N GLN A 559 17.11 11.46 9.43
CA GLN A 559 17.12 10.09 8.92
C GLN A 559 16.73 10.05 7.43
N ARG A 560 15.73 10.82 7.04
CA ARG A 560 15.35 10.97 5.63
C ARG A 560 16.43 11.62 4.79
N ALA A 561 17.07 12.66 5.30
CA ALA A 561 18.15 13.37 4.61
C ALA A 561 19.35 12.46 4.34
N LEU A 562 19.67 11.53 5.24
CA LEU A 562 20.72 10.53 5.08
C LEU A 562 20.49 9.61 3.88
N ILE A 563 19.25 9.22 3.57
CA ILE A 563 18.94 8.42 2.37
C ILE A 563 19.20 9.22 1.08
N GLN A 564 19.06 10.55 1.14
CA GLN A 564 19.31 11.45 0.02
C GLN A 564 20.50 12.38 0.29
N TYR A 565 21.58 11.86 0.86
CA TYR A 565 22.73 12.62 1.35
C TYR A 565 23.44 13.46 0.28
N ARG A 566 23.33 13.08 -1.01
CA ARG A 566 23.92 13.85 -2.13
C ARG A 566 23.10 15.08 -2.53
N ASN A 567 21.86 15.22 -2.02
CA ASN A 567 21.03 16.38 -2.30
C ASN A 567 21.59 17.59 -1.54
N PRO A 568 22.01 18.68 -2.23
CA PRO A 568 22.59 19.84 -1.56
C PRO A 568 21.67 20.48 -0.51
N LYS A 569 20.37 20.36 -0.66
CA LYS A 569 19.38 20.86 0.31
C LYS A 569 19.41 20.13 1.64
N ASN A 570 19.93 18.90 1.66
CA ASN A 570 19.99 18.05 2.84
C ASN A 570 21.32 18.19 3.61
N TYR A 571 22.28 18.97 3.09
CA TYR A 571 23.65 19.01 3.60
C TYR A 571 23.72 19.24 5.11
N GLU A 572 23.06 20.28 5.63
CA GLU A 572 23.11 20.62 7.07
C GLU A 572 22.54 19.49 7.94
N LEU A 573 21.40 18.93 7.54
CA LEU A 573 20.79 17.80 8.24
C LEU A 573 21.68 16.56 8.23
N VAL A 574 22.37 16.29 7.12
CA VAL A 574 23.30 15.15 7.02
C VAL A 574 24.52 15.36 7.91
N VAL A 575 25.10 16.56 7.92
CA VAL A 575 26.26 16.88 8.79
C VAL A 575 25.85 16.76 10.26
N GLU A 576 24.70 17.30 10.64
CA GLU A 576 24.17 17.19 12.01
C GLU A 576 23.94 15.73 12.40
N ALA A 577 23.29 14.96 11.54
CA ALA A 577 23.05 13.53 11.75
C ALA A 577 24.34 12.75 11.98
N LEU A 578 25.37 13.00 11.16
CA LEU A 578 26.67 12.34 11.29
C LEU A 578 27.37 12.71 12.60
N LYS A 579 27.28 13.97 13.05
CA LYS A 579 27.81 14.42 14.34
C LYS A 579 27.09 13.73 15.50
N LEU A 580 25.76 13.68 15.47
CA LEU A 580 24.94 13.02 16.50
C LEU A 580 25.21 11.51 16.57
N ALA A 581 25.46 10.87 15.42
CA ALA A 581 25.82 9.46 15.36
C ALA A 581 27.30 9.18 15.74
N GLY A 582 28.11 10.20 16.03
CA GLY A 582 29.55 10.07 16.27
C GLY A 582 30.34 9.65 15.03
N ARG A 583 29.79 9.86 13.81
CA ARG A 583 30.38 9.44 12.54
C ARG A 583 30.95 10.62 11.72
N THR A 584 31.72 11.47 12.38
CA THR A 584 32.41 12.60 11.72
C THR A 584 33.47 12.13 10.71
N ASP A 585 33.92 10.88 10.78
CA ASP A 585 34.77 10.20 9.80
C ASP A 585 34.14 10.12 8.39
N LEU A 586 32.83 10.28 8.29
CA LEU A 586 32.10 10.32 7.03
C LEU A 586 31.95 11.73 6.43
N ILE A 587 32.53 12.74 7.07
CA ILE A 587 32.62 14.11 6.57
C ILE A 587 34.07 14.37 6.12
N GLY A 588 34.30 14.38 4.82
CA GLY A 588 35.67 14.49 4.29
C GLY A 588 35.72 14.36 2.77
N TYR A 589 36.91 14.11 2.27
CA TYR A 589 37.20 14.00 0.83
C TYR A 589 37.39 12.56 0.36
N ASP A 590 37.54 11.61 1.28
CA ASP A 590 37.72 10.20 0.97
C ASP A 590 36.49 9.58 0.33
N LYS A 591 36.69 8.49 -0.42
CA LYS A 591 35.60 7.73 -1.05
C LYS A 591 34.56 7.18 -0.04
N LYS A 592 34.99 6.96 1.21
CA LYS A 592 34.09 6.52 2.29
C LYS A 592 33.17 7.63 2.82
N CYS A 593 33.48 8.91 2.55
CA CYS A 593 32.73 10.03 3.09
C CYS A 593 31.40 10.23 2.34
N LEU A 594 30.35 10.62 3.08
CA LEU A 594 29.04 10.91 2.53
C LEU A 594 28.94 12.36 2.02
N VAL A 595 29.57 13.31 2.74
CA VAL A 595 29.57 14.73 2.40
C VAL A 595 30.95 15.34 2.56
N ARG A 596 31.22 16.41 1.80
CA ARG A 596 32.46 17.19 1.91
C ARG A 596 32.28 18.33 2.90
N PRO A 597 33.34 18.75 3.64
CA PRO A 597 33.30 19.94 4.50
C PRO A 597 32.97 21.20 3.68
N LYS A 598 32.17 22.12 4.23
CA LYS A 598 31.99 23.46 3.64
C LYS A 598 33.29 24.26 3.76
N GLY A 599 33.76 24.85 2.65
CA GLY A 599 34.94 25.74 2.62
C GLY A 599 36.29 25.06 2.43
N GLY A 600 36.33 23.74 2.23
CA GLY A 600 37.55 23.01 1.89
C GLY A 600 37.92 23.12 0.42
N LYS A 601 39.18 23.44 0.10
CA LYS A 601 39.70 23.41 -1.27
C LYS A 601 39.63 21.99 -1.85
N PRO A 602 39.44 21.83 -3.16
CA PRO A 602 39.47 20.51 -3.81
C PRO A 602 40.84 19.85 -3.62
N TYR A 603 40.83 18.53 -3.39
CA TYR A 603 42.02 17.70 -3.36
C TYR A 603 42.73 17.80 -4.74
N GLY A 604 43.86 18.55 -4.81
CA GLY A 604 44.60 18.74 -6.07
C GLY A 604 45.76 19.72 -5.97
N GLU A 605 45.86 20.52 -4.92
CA GLU A 605 47.03 21.31 -4.65
C GLU A 605 47.74 20.84 -3.38
N ALA A 606 48.41 19.69 -3.50
CA ALA A 606 49.43 19.31 -2.54
C ALA A 606 50.52 20.34 -2.59
N SER A 607 50.74 21.00 -1.44
CA SER A 607 51.83 21.87 -1.13
C SER A 607 53.14 21.47 -1.83
N ARG A 608 53.59 22.25 -2.80
CA ARG A 608 55.01 22.34 -3.07
C ARG A 608 55.60 23.12 -1.90
N GLY A 609 56.31 22.41 -1.05
CA GLY A 609 57.15 23.01 0.00
C GLY A 609 58.18 23.96 -0.60
N PRO A 610 58.61 24.96 0.16
CA PRO A 610 59.62 25.85 -0.30
C PRO A 610 61.02 25.15 -0.17
N ASN A 611 61.62 24.79 -1.31
CA ASN A 611 63.06 24.51 -1.32
C ASN A 611 63.75 25.66 -2.02
N ALA A 612 64.60 26.27 -1.23
CA ALA A 612 65.59 27.26 -1.61
C ALA A 612 66.59 26.70 -2.63
N GLY A 613 67.05 27.56 -3.52
CA GLY A 613 68.16 27.28 -4.41
C GLY A 613 68.32 28.39 -5.41
N GLU A 614 69.11 29.40 -5.01
CA GLU A 614 69.69 30.44 -5.90
C GLU A 614 70.52 29.82 -7.02
N ASN A 615 70.40 30.35 -8.20
CA ASN A 615 71.49 30.91 -9.01
C ASN A 615 71.25 30.75 -10.52
N GLY A 616 71.54 31.84 -11.24
CA GLY A 616 71.87 31.71 -12.65
C GLY A 616 71.30 32.78 -13.57
N ARG A 617 71.98 33.86 -13.73
CA ARG A 617 71.85 34.95 -14.70
C ARG A 617 71.69 34.43 -16.14
N GLY A 618 70.86 35.08 -16.94
CA GLY A 618 70.95 34.99 -18.39
C GLY A 618 69.92 35.91 -19.08
N ARG A 619 70.44 37.07 -19.54
CA ARG A 619 69.77 38.06 -20.41
C ARG A 619 69.42 37.45 -21.78
N GLY A 620 68.34 37.87 -22.35
CA GLY A 620 68.05 37.67 -23.77
C GLY A 620 66.75 38.37 -24.20
N ASN A 621 66.89 39.56 -24.76
CA ASN A 621 65.90 40.33 -25.49
C ASN A 621 65.36 39.54 -26.72
N GLY A 622 64.12 39.69 -27.10
CA GLY A 622 63.63 39.31 -28.39
C GLY A 622 62.17 39.66 -28.58
N THR A 623 61.98 40.79 -29.22
CA THR A 623 60.73 41.33 -29.80
C THR A 623 60.08 40.46 -30.88
N GLY A 624 58.80 40.53 -31.02
CA GLY A 624 58.12 40.18 -32.27
C GLY A 624 56.66 39.64 -32.11
N LYS A 625 55.76 40.50 -32.21
CA LYS A 625 54.60 40.73 -33.11
C LYS A 625 53.88 39.51 -33.67
N ASP A 626 52.59 39.58 -33.50
CA ASP A 626 51.47 39.35 -34.44
C ASP A 626 51.18 37.93 -34.99
N GLY A 627 49.95 37.55 -34.83
CA GLY A 627 49.37 36.79 -35.91
C GLY A 627 48.28 35.80 -35.59
N PHE A 628 47.05 36.21 -35.78
CA PHE A 628 45.93 35.43 -36.34
C PHE A 628 45.37 34.18 -35.60
N ARG A 629 44.11 34.33 -35.21
CA ARG A 629 43.15 33.24 -35.11
C ARG A 629 42.85 32.63 -36.46
N PRO A 630 42.53 31.35 -36.56
CA PRO A 630 41.23 31.05 -37.13
C PRO A 630 40.37 30.11 -36.27
N ALA A 631 39.08 30.30 -36.50
CA ALA A 631 37.97 29.56 -35.95
C ALA A 631 37.99 28.08 -36.39
N ALA A 632 37.67 27.17 -35.48
CA ALA A 632 37.31 25.83 -35.83
C ALA A 632 35.93 25.48 -35.23
N GLU A 633 35.16 24.92 -36.06
CA GLU A 633 33.76 24.60 -36.06
C GLU A 633 33.25 23.93 -34.78
N ARG A 634 32.09 24.42 -34.31
CA ARG A 634 31.21 23.75 -33.39
C ARG A 634 30.49 22.63 -34.13
N SER A 635 30.86 21.37 -33.91
CA SER A 635 29.99 20.26 -34.22
C SER A 635 28.88 20.17 -33.17
N LYS A 636 27.67 20.47 -33.61
CA LYS A 636 26.44 20.28 -32.87
C LYS A 636 26.14 18.79 -32.78
N ASN A 637 26.46 18.14 -31.71
CA ASN A 637 25.90 16.83 -31.39
C ASN A 637 24.75 17.03 -30.39
N SER A 638 23.53 17.13 -30.97
CA SER A 638 22.27 17.24 -30.23
C SER A 638 21.90 15.86 -29.65
N GLY A 639 22.42 15.54 -28.48
CA GLY A 639 21.94 14.42 -27.68
C GLY A 639 20.52 14.73 -27.18
N LYS A 640 19.51 14.04 -27.72
CA LYS A 640 18.14 14.10 -27.21
C LYS A 640 18.13 13.61 -25.74
N PRO A 641 17.52 14.34 -24.80
CA PRO A 641 17.43 13.88 -23.42
C PRO A 641 16.59 12.61 -23.35
N LYS A 642 17.10 11.59 -22.66
CA LYS A 642 16.36 10.35 -22.38
C LYS A 642 15.11 10.70 -21.57
N LYS A 643 13.94 10.39 -22.11
CA LYS A 643 12.64 10.60 -21.46
C LYS A 643 12.53 9.72 -20.20
N THR A 644 12.46 10.32 -19.04
CA THR A 644 11.97 9.68 -17.84
C THR A 644 10.44 9.65 -17.86
N ILE A 645 9.82 8.73 -17.12
CA ILE A 645 8.35 8.57 -17.05
C ILE A 645 7.63 9.90 -16.74
N ARG A 646 8.29 10.83 -16.05
CA ARG A 646 7.78 12.18 -15.76
C ARG A 646 7.65 13.09 -17.01
N ASN A 647 8.38 12.84 -18.07
CA ASN A 647 8.36 13.69 -19.27
C ASN A 647 7.26 13.33 -20.28
N VAL A 648 6.61 12.19 -20.13
CA VAL A 648 5.52 11.76 -21.01
C VAL A 648 4.24 12.57 -20.76
N HIS A 649 4.08 13.10 -19.55
CA HIS A 649 2.85 13.84 -19.14
C HIS A 649 2.88 15.35 -19.44
N LYS A 650 4.01 15.92 -19.86
CA LYS A 650 4.11 17.38 -20.15
C LYS A 650 3.73 17.80 -21.58
N LYS A 651 3.36 16.88 -22.47
CA LYS A 651 3.03 17.21 -23.86
C LYS A 651 1.53 17.20 -24.24
N ALA A 652 0.64 17.17 -23.27
CA ALA A 652 -0.80 17.30 -23.54
C ALA A 652 -1.36 18.66 -23.06
N LYS A 653 -0.68 19.75 -23.45
CA LYS A 653 -1.27 21.10 -23.41
C LYS A 653 -0.81 21.81 -24.69
N LYS A 654 -1.60 21.63 -25.71
CA LYS A 654 -1.99 22.59 -26.76
C LYS A 654 -3.26 22.10 -27.37
#